data_f779e7fd1b263aa60a1c2ab90143a790
#
_entry.id   f779e7fd1b263aa60a1c2ab90143a790
#
_cell.length_a   1.000
_cell.length_b   1.000
_cell.length_c   1.000
_cell.angle_alpha   90.00
_cell.angle_beta   90.00
_cell.angle_gamma   90.00
#
_symmetry.space_group_name_H-M   'P 1'
#
loop_
_entity.id
_entity.type
_entity.pdbx_description
1 polymer ?
#
loop_
_entity_poly.entity_id
_entity_poly.type
_entity_poly.pdbx_seq_one_letter_code
_entity_poly.pdbx_strand_id
1 'polypeptide(L)'
;MSLPKAIKISLLFTSLCLNTFSQMIYPESKVVKQVDDYHGVKVDDPYRWLEDDNSSETKAWVESQNKVTNQFLAQISYKDKVKERLTALWNFDKMSTPFKKGKLFFSFRNNGLQNQSVFCSQTSLLDNPVVVLDPNTLSNDGTTSLSGIDISKDGNYLAYGISKAGSDWVEIHVKDIVSKKDLTDVIKWVKFSGIAWKGNGFYYSRYDEPSNDKAFTQKNEYHKVYYHTLGKPQTEDELIYEDKTHPDRNFSAQITHDENYLIIYGSETTSGQSLMIKDLLQPQNKFITIVSNFDNEYSVMENIGNQFYVYTNYKAPRYKLVKISLNNPSQDNWEDVLAQKDDLLEGVSFCENKLISNYLVNVSSKLYLHNLSGKVEKEITLPGICKVNGVNTSREENFALYSVVSFTSPEEIYFYDARAGFSRRIFKPNSTFQSNQYETKQVFYKSKDGTNVSMFITHKKGIELNGNNPCFVFGYGGFNISYTPEFRIDRAVFLEAGGIYCVPNLRGGGEYGEDWHMNGTKCKKQNVFDDFITACDYLVQNKYTSHEKLAIHGRSNGGLLIGAVMTQRPDIAKVAIPTVGVLDMLRFHLFTIGRAWTVDYGCSENKEEFDCLYKYSPLHNVKKVNYPATLILTGDHDDRVVPAHSFKFAATLQKNNIGSNPMLIRVDVNAGHGAGKPTDKQIAEFADMWSFVFFNLGMNY
;
A
#
# COMPACT_ATOMS: atom_id res chain seq x y z
N MET A 1 81.70 35.16 10.64
CA MET A 1 81.51 33.78 10.21
C MET A 1 80.22 33.27 10.82
N SER A 2 79.13 33.29 10.07
CA SER A 2 77.79 32.88 10.50
C SER A 2 77.35 31.66 9.67
N LEU A 3 77.04 30.57 10.35
CA LEU A 3 76.51 29.32 9.79
C LEU A 3 75.01 29.45 9.42
N PRO A 4 74.53 28.83 8.34
CA PRO A 4 73.15 28.97 7.91
C PRO A 4 72.20 27.98 8.66
N LYS A 5 70.97 28.46 8.95
CA LYS A 5 69.91 27.71 9.54
C LYS A 5 69.33 26.65 8.56
N ALA A 6 69.31 25.39 8.96
CA ALA A 6 68.65 24.29 8.25
C ALA A 6 67.15 24.39 8.42
N ILE A 7 66.42 24.43 7.30
CA ILE A 7 64.96 24.35 7.23
C ILE A 7 64.59 22.86 7.26
N LYS A 8 63.87 22.40 8.33
CA LYS A 8 63.23 21.09 8.39
C LYS A 8 61.85 21.16 7.65
N ILE A 9 61.81 20.57 6.48
CA ILE A 9 60.56 20.33 5.77
C ILE A 9 59.93 19.05 6.38
N SER A 10 58.83 19.23 7.11
CA SER A 10 58.02 18.13 7.62
C SER A 10 57.03 17.72 6.54
N LEU A 11 57.25 16.60 5.83
CA LEU A 11 56.25 15.98 4.94
C LEU A 11 55.18 15.32 5.80
N LEU A 12 53.97 15.95 5.85
CA LEU A 12 52.79 15.30 6.31
C LEU A 12 52.31 14.31 5.23
N PHE A 13 52.55 13.02 5.44
CA PHE A 13 51.87 11.96 4.68
C PHE A 13 50.42 11.85 5.19
N THR A 14 49.47 12.48 4.51
CA THR A 14 48.07 12.14 4.65
C THR A 14 47.83 10.81 3.96
N SER A 15 47.82 9.74 4.73
CA SER A 15 47.36 8.42 4.29
C SER A 15 45.89 8.49 3.93
N LEU A 16 45.57 8.71 2.65
CA LEU A 16 44.23 8.38 2.11
C LEU A 16 44.11 6.85 2.15
N CYS A 17 43.40 6.32 3.14
CA CYS A 17 42.90 4.97 3.09
C CYS A 17 41.84 4.91 2.00
N LEU A 18 42.23 4.66 0.76
CA LEU A 18 41.35 4.16 -0.28
C LEU A 18 40.92 2.75 0.14
N ASN A 19 39.75 2.64 0.77
CA ASN A 19 39.08 1.37 0.91
C ASN A 19 38.71 0.87 -0.49
N THR A 20 39.61 0.17 -1.14
CA THR A 20 39.32 -0.62 -2.33
C THR A 20 38.47 -1.78 -1.86
N PHE A 21 37.12 -1.64 -1.95
CA PHE A 21 36.27 -2.80 -1.84
C PHE A 21 36.66 -3.77 -2.95
N SER A 22 37.14 -4.95 -2.59
CA SER A 22 37.30 -6.04 -3.53
C SER A 22 35.92 -6.33 -4.13
N GLN A 23 35.89 -6.70 -5.40
CA GLN A 23 34.63 -7.08 -6.08
C GLN A 23 33.88 -8.08 -5.21
N MET A 24 32.62 -7.77 -4.89
CA MET A 24 31.78 -8.61 -4.01
C MET A 24 31.57 -9.98 -4.64
N ILE A 25 31.83 -11.05 -3.88
CA ILE A 25 31.62 -12.42 -4.33
C ILE A 25 30.20 -12.83 -3.95
N TYR A 26 29.36 -13.10 -4.95
CA TYR A 26 28.02 -13.62 -4.77
C TYR A 26 28.01 -15.15 -4.84
N PRO A 27 27.05 -15.81 -4.14
CA PRO A 27 26.80 -17.24 -4.36
C PRO A 27 26.43 -17.46 -5.84
N GLU A 28 27.01 -18.49 -6.45
CA GLU A 28 26.67 -18.83 -7.83
C GLU A 28 25.21 -19.29 -7.92
N SER A 29 24.44 -18.64 -8.81
CA SER A 29 23.08 -19.06 -9.11
C SER A 29 23.09 -20.00 -10.30
N LYS A 30 22.57 -21.23 -10.11
CA LYS A 30 22.48 -22.27 -11.12
C LYS A 30 21.72 -21.77 -12.35
N VAL A 31 22.26 -22.00 -13.51
CA VAL A 31 21.64 -21.68 -14.82
C VAL A 31 21.01 -22.92 -15.41
N VAL A 32 19.73 -22.86 -15.75
CA VAL A 32 19.01 -23.92 -16.47
C VAL A 32 18.68 -23.50 -17.88
N LYS A 33 18.55 -24.47 -18.80
CA LYS A 33 18.12 -24.23 -20.18
C LYS A 33 16.60 -24.23 -20.24
N GLN A 34 15.99 -23.12 -19.85
CA GLN A 34 14.56 -22.88 -19.97
C GLN A 34 14.32 -21.75 -20.96
N VAL A 35 13.50 -22.01 -21.97
CA VAL A 35 13.14 -21.03 -23.01
C VAL A 35 11.63 -21.08 -23.19
N ASP A 36 10.99 -19.95 -23.05
CA ASP A 36 9.56 -19.81 -23.35
C ASP A 36 9.36 -19.23 -24.75
N ASP A 37 8.25 -19.58 -25.38
CA ASP A 37 7.84 -19.04 -26.66
C ASP A 37 6.64 -18.11 -26.49
N TYR A 38 6.86 -16.83 -26.72
CA TYR A 38 5.80 -15.83 -26.73
C TYR A 38 5.56 -15.35 -28.17
N HIS A 39 4.53 -15.88 -28.80
CA HIS A 39 4.15 -15.47 -30.16
C HIS A 39 5.29 -15.59 -31.19
N GLY A 40 6.12 -16.63 -31.08
CA GLY A 40 7.29 -16.87 -31.93
C GLY A 40 8.58 -16.20 -31.45
N VAL A 41 8.53 -15.40 -30.39
CA VAL A 41 9.71 -14.82 -29.71
C VAL A 41 10.20 -15.77 -28.64
N LYS A 42 11.44 -16.25 -28.78
CA LYS A 42 12.09 -17.09 -27.75
C LYS A 42 12.67 -16.23 -26.65
N VAL A 43 12.27 -16.49 -25.40
CA VAL A 43 12.71 -15.76 -24.22
C VAL A 43 13.33 -16.73 -23.24
N ASP A 44 14.61 -16.51 -22.90
CA ASP A 44 15.33 -17.31 -21.92
C ASP A 44 14.87 -16.99 -20.48
N ASP A 45 14.69 -18.01 -19.65
CA ASP A 45 14.47 -17.90 -18.20
C ASP A 45 15.43 -18.81 -17.42
N PRO A 46 16.71 -18.45 -17.35
CA PRO A 46 17.75 -19.32 -16.80
C PRO A 46 17.61 -19.58 -15.30
N TYR A 47 16.76 -18.82 -14.62
CA TYR A 47 16.53 -18.93 -13.18
C TYR A 47 15.09 -19.37 -12.86
N ARG A 48 14.39 -20.04 -13.79
CA ARG A 48 13.03 -20.56 -13.60
C ARG A 48 12.87 -21.42 -12.35
N TRP A 49 13.89 -22.17 -11.96
CA TRP A 49 13.86 -23.03 -10.79
C TRP A 49 13.63 -22.26 -9.47
N LEU A 50 13.94 -20.95 -9.43
CA LEU A 50 13.64 -20.07 -8.28
C LEU A 50 12.14 -19.73 -8.12
N GLU A 51 11.28 -20.20 -9.03
CA GLU A 51 9.82 -20.08 -8.90
C GLU A 51 9.23 -21.13 -7.93
N ASP A 52 9.97 -22.20 -7.64
CA ASP A 52 9.60 -23.17 -6.60
C ASP A 52 10.22 -22.75 -5.25
N ASP A 53 9.49 -21.89 -4.51
CA ASP A 53 9.89 -21.37 -3.21
C ASP A 53 9.90 -22.43 -2.10
N ASN A 54 9.23 -23.56 -2.31
CA ASN A 54 9.19 -24.69 -1.39
C ASN A 54 10.37 -25.66 -1.57
N SER A 55 11.07 -25.60 -2.70
CA SER A 55 12.21 -26.49 -2.94
C SER A 55 13.38 -26.24 -1.97
N SER A 56 14.07 -27.31 -1.61
CA SER A 56 15.27 -27.21 -0.76
C SER A 56 16.39 -26.42 -1.45
N GLU A 57 16.45 -26.44 -2.79
CA GLU A 57 17.43 -25.70 -3.60
C GLU A 57 17.20 -24.18 -3.49
N THR A 58 15.96 -23.73 -3.64
CA THR A 58 15.60 -22.31 -3.47
C THR A 58 15.82 -21.82 -2.03
N LYS A 59 15.45 -22.62 -1.03
CA LYS A 59 15.71 -22.29 0.38
C LYS A 59 17.21 -22.12 0.67
N ALA A 60 18.04 -23.03 0.19
CA ALA A 60 19.50 -22.93 0.34
C ALA A 60 20.08 -21.71 -0.39
N TRP A 61 19.55 -21.36 -1.55
CA TRP A 61 19.92 -20.14 -2.28
C TRP A 61 19.57 -18.88 -1.46
N VAL A 62 18.35 -18.81 -0.92
CA VAL A 62 17.90 -17.69 -0.06
C VAL A 62 18.82 -17.52 1.16
N GLU A 63 19.13 -18.61 1.86
CA GLU A 63 20.05 -18.58 3.00
C GLU A 63 21.43 -18.03 2.62
N SER A 64 21.98 -18.49 1.49
CA SER A 64 23.29 -18.04 1.01
C SER A 64 23.29 -16.55 0.62
N GLN A 65 22.22 -16.05 -0.02
CA GLN A 65 22.05 -14.65 -0.38
C GLN A 65 21.89 -13.76 0.86
N ASN A 66 21.06 -14.18 1.82
CA ASN A 66 20.90 -13.48 3.10
C ASN A 66 22.23 -13.40 3.87
N LYS A 67 23.06 -14.43 3.83
CA LYS A 67 24.39 -14.44 4.46
C LYS A 67 25.27 -13.31 3.89
N VAL A 68 25.34 -13.15 2.56
CA VAL A 68 26.11 -12.08 1.91
C VAL A 68 25.56 -10.72 2.30
N THR A 69 24.25 -10.53 2.25
CA THR A 69 23.59 -9.28 2.60
C THR A 69 23.86 -8.91 4.06
N ASN A 70 23.72 -9.86 4.98
CA ASN A 70 23.99 -9.64 6.40
C ASN A 70 25.48 -9.32 6.67
N GLN A 71 26.40 -9.99 5.99
CA GLN A 71 27.84 -9.69 6.09
C GLN A 71 28.16 -8.26 5.60
N PHE A 72 27.54 -7.80 4.51
CA PHE A 72 27.71 -6.43 4.05
C PHE A 72 27.17 -5.43 5.07
N LEU A 73 25.92 -5.62 5.53
CA LEU A 73 25.28 -4.71 6.47
C LEU A 73 25.98 -4.67 7.84
N ALA A 74 26.58 -5.77 8.28
CA ALA A 74 27.35 -5.83 9.54
C ALA A 74 28.64 -4.99 9.53
N GLN A 75 29.16 -4.62 8.36
CA GLN A 75 30.33 -3.75 8.25
C GLN A 75 30.00 -2.26 8.44
N ILE A 76 28.72 -1.90 8.45
CA ILE A 76 28.25 -0.52 8.60
C ILE A 76 28.23 -0.16 10.08
N SER A 77 29.22 0.59 10.55
CA SER A 77 29.48 0.84 11.97
C SER A 77 28.36 1.57 12.72
N TYR A 78 27.50 2.32 12.01
CA TYR A 78 26.39 3.10 12.59
C TYR A 78 25.03 2.42 12.48
N LYS A 79 24.94 1.18 11.98
CA LYS A 79 23.67 0.46 11.82
C LYS A 79 22.86 0.39 13.11
N ASP A 80 23.50 0.11 14.24
CA ASP A 80 22.82 0.03 15.53
C ASP A 80 22.29 1.40 15.98
N LYS A 81 23.01 2.49 15.72
CA LYS A 81 22.53 3.86 15.99
C LYS A 81 21.29 4.20 15.17
N VAL A 82 21.27 3.81 13.88
CA VAL A 82 20.09 3.98 13.01
C VAL A 82 18.90 3.21 13.59
N LYS A 83 19.12 1.97 14.03
CA LYS A 83 18.07 1.13 14.66
C LYS A 83 17.56 1.74 15.97
N GLU A 84 18.45 2.21 16.82
CA GLU A 84 18.09 2.90 18.07
C GLU A 84 17.26 4.16 17.81
N ARG A 85 17.66 4.98 16.81
CA ARG A 85 16.90 6.18 16.47
C ARG A 85 15.54 5.85 15.86
N LEU A 86 15.43 4.86 14.98
CA LEU A 86 14.15 4.36 14.47
C LEU A 86 13.26 3.90 15.62
N THR A 87 13.80 3.12 16.57
CA THR A 87 13.06 2.67 17.75
C THR A 87 12.51 3.85 18.55
N ALA A 88 13.33 4.88 18.78
CA ALA A 88 12.91 6.09 19.49
C ALA A 88 11.83 6.88 18.72
N LEU A 89 11.95 6.97 17.38
CA LEU A 89 10.97 7.61 16.50
C LEU A 89 9.65 6.83 16.45
N TRP A 90 9.69 5.49 16.61
CA TRP A 90 8.51 4.62 16.63
C TRP A 90 7.75 4.70 17.96
N ASN A 91 8.48 5.03 19.05
CA ASN A 91 7.98 4.97 20.41
C ASN A 91 7.14 6.20 20.77
N PHE A 92 5.91 6.26 20.25
CA PHE A 92 4.88 7.22 20.65
C PHE A 92 3.50 6.59 20.54
N ASP A 93 2.55 7.09 21.30
CA ASP A 93 1.18 6.61 21.30
C ASP A 93 0.50 6.84 19.94
N LYS A 94 -0.11 5.79 19.40
CA LYS A 94 -0.85 5.82 18.16
C LYS A 94 -2.31 5.42 18.42
N MET A 95 -3.21 6.08 17.72
CA MET A 95 -4.65 5.79 17.78
C MET A 95 -5.24 5.91 16.38
N SER A 96 -5.99 4.91 15.93
CA SER A 96 -6.80 5.04 14.73
C SER A 96 -7.99 5.96 14.98
N THR A 97 -8.54 6.54 13.91
CA THR A 97 -9.78 7.32 14.02
C THR A 97 -10.87 6.47 14.69
N PRO A 98 -11.42 6.88 15.85
CA PRO A 98 -12.47 6.11 16.49
C PRO A 98 -13.72 6.03 15.63
N PHE A 99 -14.48 4.94 15.76
CA PHE A 99 -15.79 4.80 15.15
C PHE A 99 -16.80 4.29 16.18
N LYS A 100 -18.08 4.55 15.97
CA LYS A 100 -19.15 4.17 16.89
C LYS A 100 -19.96 3.01 16.34
N LYS A 101 -20.24 2.01 17.18
CA LYS A 101 -21.20 0.94 16.94
C LYS A 101 -22.00 0.68 18.21
N GLY A 102 -23.31 0.65 18.08
CA GLY A 102 -24.20 0.60 19.25
C GLY A 102 -23.92 1.79 20.18
N LYS A 103 -23.61 1.49 21.44
CA LYS A 103 -23.32 2.52 22.48
C LYS A 103 -21.83 2.78 22.69
N LEU A 104 -20.95 2.07 21.95
CA LEU A 104 -19.51 2.10 22.20
C LEU A 104 -18.77 2.77 21.05
N PHE A 105 -17.67 3.44 21.40
CA PHE A 105 -16.62 3.87 20.48
C PHE A 105 -15.52 2.81 20.45
N PHE A 106 -15.00 2.55 19.27
CA PHE A 106 -13.92 1.58 19.05
C PHE A 106 -12.73 2.24 18.36
N SER A 107 -11.52 1.83 18.73
CA SER A 107 -10.29 2.28 18.08
C SER A 107 -9.17 1.26 18.25
N PHE A 108 -8.25 1.23 17.29
CA PHE A 108 -6.96 0.59 17.46
C PHE A 108 -6.01 1.52 18.19
N ARG A 109 -5.25 0.98 19.14
CA ARG A 109 -4.28 1.73 19.93
C ARG A 109 -2.96 0.99 20.01
N ASN A 110 -1.86 1.75 20.02
CA ASN A 110 -0.52 1.20 20.20
C ASN A 110 0.26 2.17 21.11
N ASN A 111 0.87 1.66 22.15
CA ASN A 111 1.65 2.46 23.12
C ASN A 111 3.06 2.84 22.59
N GLY A 112 3.35 2.55 21.32
CA GLY A 112 4.59 2.91 20.64
C GLY A 112 5.30 1.71 20.03
N LEU A 113 5.69 0.72 20.83
CA LEU A 113 6.53 -0.40 20.41
C LEU A 113 5.84 -1.76 20.44
N GLN A 114 4.54 -1.83 20.72
CA GLN A 114 3.79 -3.07 20.55
C GLN A 114 3.88 -3.54 19.10
N ASN A 115 4.08 -4.83 18.90
CA ASN A 115 4.20 -5.41 17.56
C ASN A 115 2.93 -5.24 16.74
N GLN A 116 1.76 -5.35 17.39
CA GLN A 116 0.46 -5.14 16.79
C GLN A 116 -0.34 -4.12 17.61
N SER A 117 -1.21 -3.35 16.96
CA SER A 117 -2.13 -2.44 17.64
C SER A 117 -3.25 -3.21 18.32
N VAL A 118 -3.60 -2.78 19.53
CA VAL A 118 -4.64 -3.41 20.35
C VAL A 118 -6.00 -2.81 20.02
N PHE A 119 -7.02 -3.65 19.83
CA PHE A 119 -8.39 -3.22 19.60
C PHE A 119 -9.11 -2.93 20.92
N CYS A 120 -9.61 -1.71 21.07
CA CYS A 120 -10.19 -1.20 22.31
C CYS A 120 -11.59 -0.64 22.10
N SER A 121 -12.40 -0.65 23.17
CA SER A 121 -13.70 0.01 23.25
C SER A 121 -13.75 1.03 24.39
N GLN A 122 -14.65 2.02 24.32
CA GLN A 122 -14.91 3.01 25.36
C GLN A 122 -16.35 3.55 25.24
N THR A 123 -16.99 3.92 26.38
CA THR A 123 -18.36 4.43 26.39
C THR A 123 -18.44 5.90 25.98
N SER A 124 -17.37 6.64 26.20
CA SER A 124 -17.19 8.03 25.79
C SER A 124 -15.77 8.24 25.26
N LEU A 125 -15.57 9.19 24.35
CA LEU A 125 -14.24 9.55 23.84
C LEU A 125 -13.28 10.08 24.94
N LEU A 126 -13.80 10.40 26.13
CA LEU A 126 -13.02 10.88 27.28
C LEU A 126 -12.68 9.76 28.28
N ASP A 127 -13.32 8.59 28.15
CA ASP A 127 -13.10 7.47 29.06
C ASP A 127 -11.79 6.74 28.75
N ASN A 128 -11.26 6.03 29.72
CA ASN A 128 -10.14 5.13 29.48
C ASN A 128 -10.58 3.97 28.57
N PRO A 129 -9.77 3.62 27.56
CA PRO A 129 -10.08 2.50 26.67
C PRO A 129 -10.00 1.18 27.41
N VAL A 130 -10.92 0.28 27.06
CA VAL A 130 -10.95 -1.12 27.54
C VAL A 130 -10.53 -2.02 26.40
N VAL A 131 -9.54 -2.88 26.62
CA VAL A 131 -9.08 -3.86 25.64
C VAL A 131 -10.19 -4.87 25.34
N VAL A 132 -10.53 -5.01 24.05
CA VAL A 132 -11.44 -6.02 23.50
C VAL A 132 -10.65 -7.18 22.95
N LEU A 133 -9.62 -6.89 22.15
CA LEU A 133 -8.75 -7.90 21.53
C LEU A 133 -7.32 -7.37 21.46
N ASP A 134 -6.38 -8.16 21.99
CA ASP A 134 -4.94 -7.90 21.87
C ASP A 134 -4.28 -8.89 20.92
N PRO A 135 -3.96 -8.51 19.68
CA PRO A 135 -3.32 -9.39 18.70
C PRO A 135 -1.93 -9.87 19.13
N ASN A 136 -1.25 -9.16 20.04
CA ASN A 136 0.08 -9.55 20.54
C ASN A 136 0.03 -10.85 21.36
N THR A 137 -1.16 -11.31 21.74
CA THR A 137 -1.37 -12.57 22.47
C THR A 137 -1.66 -13.77 21.55
N LEU A 138 -1.83 -13.54 20.22
CA LEU A 138 -2.24 -14.59 19.29
C LEU A 138 -1.10 -15.47 18.82
N SER A 139 0.15 -14.98 18.87
CA SER A 139 1.36 -15.77 18.57
C SER A 139 2.56 -15.27 19.36
N ASN A 140 3.49 -16.18 19.68
CA ASN A 140 4.68 -15.84 20.47
C ASN A 140 5.69 -14.99 19.68
N ASP A 141 5.71 -15.12 18.35
CA ASP A 141 6.63 -14.40 17.44
C ASP A 141 6.03 -13.13 16.84
N GLY A 142 4.78 -12.80 17.20
CA GLY A 142 4.07 -11.60 16.71
C GLY A 142 3.71 -11.63 15.21
N THR A 143 3.90 -12.77 14.52
CA THR A 143 3.64 -12.88 13.08
C THR A 143 2.17 -13.08 12.75
N THR A 144 1.32 -13.32 13.74
CA THR A 144 -0.15 -13.37 13.60
C THR A 144 -0.72 -11.98 13.75
N SER A 145 -1.48 -11.51 12.76
CA SER A 145 -2.05 -10.17 12.74
C SER A 145 -3.55 -10.19 12.46
N LEU A 146 -4.23 -9.11 12.81
CA LEU A 146 -5.63 -8.90 12.42
C LEU A 146 -5.71 -8.50 10.94
N SER A 147 -6.63 -9.15 10.23
CA SER A 147 -6.94 -8.88 8.82
C SER A 147 -8.44 -8.64 8.65
N GLY A 148 -8.87 -7.44 8.99
CA GLY A 148 -10.28 -7.06 8.97
C GLY A 148 -11.00 -7.36 10.28
N ILE A 149 -11.93 -6.50 10.60
CA ILE A 149 -12.87 -6.63 11.70
C ILE A 149 -14.22 -6.09 11.28
N ASP A 150 -15.30 -6.62 11.83
CA ASP A 150 -16.59 -5.93 11.86
C ASP A 150 -17.33 -6.26 13.17
N ILE A 151 -18.20 -5.33 13.59
CA ILE A 151 -18.93 -5.42 14.85
C ILE A 151 -20.43 -5.52 14.52
N SER A 152 -21.14 -6.40 15.22
CA SER A 152 -22.59 -6.50 15.13
C SER A 152 -23.25 -5.14 15.41
N LYS A 153 -24.40 -4.89 14.80
CA LYS A 153 -25.09 -3.59 14.89
C LYS A 153 -25.39 -3.15 16.33
N ASP A 154 -25.69 -4.11 17.20
CA ASP A 154 -25.94 -3.88 18.62
C ASP A 154 -24.67 -3.64 19.46
N GLY A 155 -23.48 -3.89 18.88
CA GLY A 155 -22.19 -3.72 19.55
C GLY A 155 -21.79 -4.90 20.44
N ASN A 156 -22.44 -6.06 20.35
CA ASN A 156 -22.22 -7.18 21.27
C ASN A 156 -21.15 -8.16 20.78
N TYR A 157 -21.01 -8.34 19.46
CA TYR A 157 -20.10 -9.31 18.87
C TYR A 157 -19.08 -8.64 17.94
N LEU A 158 -17.83 -9.09 18.02
CA LEU A 158 -16.75 -8.77 17.12
C LEU A 158 -16.42 -9.99 16.27
N ALA A 159 -16.58 -9.92 14.95
CA ALA A 159 -15.96 -10.85 14.02
C ALA A 159 -14.62 -10.27 13.57
N TYR A 160 -13.56 -11.09 13.62
CA TYR A 160 -12.21 -10.64 13.31
C TYR A 160 -11.45 -11.69 12.52
N GLY A 161 -10.75 -11.26 11.49
CA GLY A 161 -9.87 -12.08 10.67
C GLY A 161 -8.49 -12.18 11.27
N ILE A 162 -7.90 -13.37 11.22
CA ILE A 162 -6.52 -13.64 11.60
C ILE A 162 -5.74 -14.04 10.35
N SER A 163 -4.65 -13.31 10.06
CA SER A 163 -3.64 -13.66 9.04
C SER A 163 -2.36 -14.12 9.70
N LYS A 164 -1.74 -15.17 9.17
CA LYS A 164 -0.47 -15.74 9.68
C LYS A 164 0.67 -15.39 8.70
N ALA A 165 1.80 -14.98 9.24
CA ALA A 165 3.02 -14.64 8.49
C ALA A 165 2.82 -13.62 7.35
N GLY A 166 1.76 -12.79 7.43
CA GLY A 166 1.45 -11.78 6.41
C GLY A 166 0.88 -12.32 5.10
N SER A 167 0.37 -13.56 5.10
CA SER A 167 -0.39 -14.15 4.00
C SER A 167 -1.72 -13.42 3.79
N ASP A 168 -2.25 -13.46 2.58
CA ASP A 168 -3.61 -12.98 2.28
C ASP A 168 -4.71 -13.96 2.71
N TRP A 169 -4.35 -15.19 3.12
CA TRP A 169 -5.29 -16.15 3.70
C TRP A 169 -5.67 -15.77 5.13
N VAL A 170 -6.96 -15.81 5.42
CA VAL A 170 -7.57 -15.36 6.68
C VAL A 170 -8.43 -16.45 7.29
N GLU A 171 -8.37 -16.58 8.61
CA GLU A 171 -9.35 -17.31 9.42
C GLU A 171 -10.21 -16.29 10.18
N ILE A 172 -11.55 -16.34 10.06
CA ILE A 172 -12.46 -15.46 10.82
C ILE A 172 -12.83 -16.15 12.12
N HIS A 173 -12.72 -15.42 13.21
CA HIS A 173 -13.14 -15.77 14.56
C HIS A 173 -14.19 -14.80 15.08
N VAL A 174 -14.95 -15.20 16.10
CA VAL A 174 -15.96 -14.34 16.71
C VAL A 174 -15.73 -14.23 18.21
N LYS A 175 -15.83 -13.00 18.74
CA LYS A 175 -15.70 -12.69 20.17
C LYS A 175 -16.94 -11.98 20.69
N ASP A 176 -17.43 -12.40 21.85
CA ASP A 176 -18.39 -11.65 22.65
C ASP A 176 -17.65 -10.49 23.34
N ILE A 177 -18.07 -9.25 23.04
CA ILE A 177 -17.38 -8.03 23.48
C ILE A 177 -17.54 -7.81 24.99
N VAL A 178 -18.68 -8.18 25.54
CA VAL A 178 -19.00 -7.96 26.97
C VAL A 178 -18.23 -8.95 27.85
N SER A 179 -18.32 -10.24 27.54
CA SER A 179 -17.62 -11.31 28.29
C SER A 179 -16.15 -11.44 27.91
N LYS A 180 -15.73 -10.85 26.76
CA LYS A 180 -14.38 -10.94 26.16
C LYS A 180 -13.98 -12.39 25.78
N LYS A 181 -14.92 -13.29 25.66
CA LYS A 181 -14.66 -14.69 25.30
C LYS A 181 -14.84 -14.91 23.80
N ASP A 182 -13.95 -15.69 23.22
CA ASP A 182 -14.13 -16.16 21.87
C ASP A 182 -15.24 -17.22 21.84
N LEU A 183 -16.06 -17.17 20.80
CA LEU A 183 -17.03 -18.19 20.46
C LEU A 183 -16.30 -19.37 19.78
N THR A 184 -17.04 -20.44 19.50
CA THR A 184 -16.50 -21.63 18.82
C THR A 184 -16.39 -21.50 17.32
N ASP A 185 -16.88 -20.38 16.79
CA ASP A 185 -16.99 -20.10 15.36
C ASP A 185 -15.62 -19.84 14.76
N VAL A 186 -15.22 -20.63 13.76
CA VAL A 186 -13.95 -20.50 13.02
C VAL A 186 -14.23 -20.74 11.54
N ILE A 187 -13.99 -19.71 10.72
CA ILE A 187 -14.22 -19.74 9.28
C ILE A 187 -12.87 -19.71 8.56
N LYS A 188 -12.61 -20.70 7.73
CA LYS A 188 -11.35 -20.90 7.01
C LYS A 188 -11.47 -20.59 5.52
N TRP A 189 -10.31 -20.47 4.88
CA TRP A 189 -10.15 -20.27 3.43
C TRP A 189 -10.77 -18.96 2.93
N VAL A 190 -10.77 -17.97 3.81
CA VAL A 190 -11.21 -16.60 3.51
C VAL A 190 -10.05 -15.85 2.86
N LYS A 191 -10.34 -15.14 1.77
CA LYS A 191 -9.37 -14.29 1.08
C LYS A 191 -10.15 -13.23 0.29
N PHE A 192 -9.69 -11.97 0.29
CA PHE A 192 -10.36 -10.83 -0.38
C PHE A 192 -11.83 -10.66 0.03
N SER A 193 -12.11 -10.80 1.31
CA SER A 193 -13.45 -10.72 1.89
C SER A 193 -13.56 -9.62 2.93
N GLY A 194 -14.67 -8.87 2.89
CA GLY A 194 -15.20 -8.17 4.06
C GLY A 194 -15.97 -9.12 4.98
N ILE A 195 -16.45 -8.57 6.11
CA ILE A 195 -17.40 -9.19 7.02
C ILE A 195 -18.60 -8.25 7.08
N ALA A 196 -19.81 -8.73 6.85
CA ALA A 196 -21.02 -7.90 6.85
C ALA A 196 -22.10 -8.51 7.76
N TRP A 197 -22.26 -7.96 8.96
CA TRP A 197 -23.19 -8.45 9.98
C TRP A 197 -24.64 -8.28 9.56
N LYS A 198 -25.46 -9.30 9.83
CA LYS A 198 -26.92 -9.27 9.72
C LYS A 198 -27.58 -10.23 10.72
N GLY A 199 -28.37 -9.69 11.64
CA GLY A 199 -29.05 -10.53 12.63
C GLY A 199 -28.08 -11.36 13.48
N ASN A 200 -28.27 -12.67 13.54
CA ASN A 200 -27.45 -13.61 14.31
C ASN A 200 -26.34 -14.24 13.47
N GLY A 201 -25.70 -13.46 12.58
CA GLY A 201 -24.64 -13.97 11.73
C GLY A 201 -24.06 -12.89 10.83
N PHE A 202 -23.25 -13.30 9.84
CA PHE A 202 -22.62 -12.38 8.92
C PHE A 202 -22.37 -13.01 7.55
N TYR A 203 -22.34 -12.15 6.52
CA TYR A 203 -21.89 -12.51 5.18
C TYR A 203 -20.38 -12.40 5.09
N TYR A 204 -19.78 -13.33 4.34
CA TYR A 204 -18.35 -13.35 4.04
C TYR A 204 -18.11 -14.04 2.71
N SER A 205 -16.91 -13.91 2.17
CA SER A 205 -16.54 -14.56 0.91
C SER A 205 -15.32 -15.44 1.09
N ARG A 206 -15.25 -16.54 0.35
CA ARG A 206 -14.13 -17.47 0.40
C ARG A 206 -13.93 -18.22 -0.90
N TYR A 207 -12.77 -18.82 -1.03
CA TYR A 207 -12.49 -19.88 -2.00
C TYR A 207 -12.68 -21.26 -1.39
N ASP A 208 -12.68 -22.29 -2.24
CA ASP A 208 -12.58 -23.67 -1.77
C ASP A 208 -11.17 -23.92 -1.21
N GLU A 209 -11.02 -24.93 -0.38
CA GLU A 209 -9.73 -25.32 0.19
C GLU A 209 -8.72 -25.63 -0.92
N PRO A 210 -7.52 -25.00 -0.92
CA PRO A 210 -6.48 -25.29 -1.90
C PRO A 210 -5.99 -26.74 -1.81
N SER A 211 -5.60 -27.31 -2.96
CA SER A 211 -5.07 -28.69 -3.00
C SER A 211 -3.64 -28.75 -2.48
N ASN A 212 -3.34 -29.77 -1.60
CA ASN A 212 -2.00 -30.25 -1.26
C ASN A 212 -0.90 -29.17 -1.17
N ASP A 213 -0.85 -28.41 -0.08
CA ASP A 213 0.20 -27.42 0.25
C ASP A 213 0.47 -26.33 -0.79
N LYS A 214 -0.49 -26.11 -1.72
CA LYS A 214 -0.39 -25.10 -2.78
C LYS A 214 -1.07 -23.77 -2.45
N ALA A 215 -1.38 -23.50 -1.20
CA ALA A 215 -2.10 -22.30 -0.78
C ALA A 215 -1.40 -21.00 -1.22
N PHE A 216 -0.07 -20.98 -1.33
CA PHE A 216 0.72 -19.80 -1.71
C PHE A 216 1.02 -19.67 -3.21
N THR A 217 0.77 -20.71 -4.01
CA THR A 217 1.13 -20.73 -5.44
C THR A 217 -0.03 -21.03 -6.37
N GLN A 218 -1.07 -21.74 -5.87
CA GLN A 218 -2.25 -22.09 -6.68
C GLN A 218 -3.04 -20.83 -7.05
N LYS A 219 -3.50 -20.79 -8.31
CA LYS A 219 -4.44 -19.77 -8.79
C LYS A 219 -5.72 -19.79 -7.96
N ASN A 220 -6.23 -18.62 -7.60
CA ASN A 220 -7.48 -18.48 -6.85
C ASN A 220 -8.65 -18.38 -7.84
N GLU A 221 -9.60 -19.31 -7.77
CA GLU A 221 -10.74 -19.43 -8.70
C GLU A 221 -12.02 -19.77 -7.95
N TYR A 222 -13.19 -19.39 -8.53
CA TYR A 222 -14.52 -19.69 -8.02
C TYR A 222 -14.80 -19.12 -6.62
N HIS A 223 -14.57 -17.82 -6.46
CA HIS A 223 -14.90 -17.10 -5.23
C HIS A 223 -16.41 -17.10 -4.99
N LYS A 224 -16.85 -17.31 -3.73
CA LYS A 224 -18.26 -17.50 -3.35
C LYS A 224 -18.60 -16.66 -2.14
N VAL A 225 -19.85 -16.20 -2.06
CA VAL A 225 -20.40 -15.52 -0.88
C VAL A 225 -21.24 -16.48 -0.06
N TYR A 226 -20.99 -16.52 1.24
CA TYR A 226 -21.71 -17.33 2.22
C TYR A 226 -22.32 -16.45 3.31
N TYR A 227 -23.32 -17.01 4.01
CA TYR A 227 -23.83 -16.48 5.27
C TYR A 227 -23.55 -17.49 6.39
N HIS A 228 -22.82 -17.05 7.41
CA HIS A 228 -22.52 -17.82 8.61
C HIS A 228 -23.51 -17.48 9.72
N THR A 229 -24.08 -18.46 10.37
CA THR A 229 -24.94 -18.32 11.56
C THR A 229 -24.12 -18.66 12.79
N LEU A 230 -24.06 -17.75 13.78
CA LEU A 230 -23.31 -17.96 15.02
C LEU A 230 -23.66 -19.26 15.71
N GLY A 231 -22.64 -19.95 16.20
CA GLY A 231 -22.75 -21.23 16.91
C GLY A 231 -22.95 -22.45 16.00
N LYS A 232 -22.94 -22.29 14.68
CA LYS A 232 -22.99 -23.39 13.72
C LYS A 232 -21.61 -23.66 13.12
N PRO A 233 -21.32 -24.93 12.71
CA PRO A 233 -20.09 -25.21 11.99
C PRO A 233 -20.12 -24.60 10.58
N GLN A 234 -18.95 -24.20 10.05
CA GLN A 234 -18.81 -23.63 8.70
C GLN A 234 -19.40 -24.50 7.58
N THR A 235 -19.47 -25.80 7.77
CA THR A 235 -20.07 -26.76 6.80
C THR A 235 -21.59 -26.60 6.63
N GLU A 236 -22.25 -25.87 7.54
CA GLU A 236 -23.68 -25.56 7.49
C GLU A 236 -23.93 -24.13 6.95
N ASP A 237 -22.91 -23.42 6.52
CA ASP A 237 -23.06 -22.06 6.01
C ASP A 237 -23.86 -22.05 4.70
N GLU A 238 -24.79 -21.11 4.63
CA GLU A 238 -25.65 -20.93 3.47
C GLU A 238 -24.88 -20.30 2.31
N LEU A 239 -24.83 -20.97 1.14
CA LEU A 239 -24.31 -20.38 -0.08
C LEU A 239 -25.29 -19.32 -0.60
N ILE A 240 -24.87 -18.06 -0.64
CA ILE A 240 -25.67 -16.91 -1.03
C ILE A 240 -25.49 -16.58 -2.51
N TYR A 241 -24.21 -16.62 -2.99
CA TYR A 241 -23.92 -16.26 -4.37
C TYR A 241 -22.66 -16.97 -4.88
N GLU A 242 -22.72 -17.46 -6.13
CA GLU A 242 -21.58 -18.00 -6.87
C GLU A 242 -21.75 -17.76 -8.38
N ASP A 243 -20.66 -17.68 -9.12
CA ASP A 243 -20.66 -17.72 -10.60
C ASP A 243 -19.80 -18.90 -11.09
N LYS A 244 -20.44 -19.96 -11.55
CA LYS A 244 -19.78 -21.19 -12.06
C LYS A 244 -19.16 -21.02 -13.45
N THR A 245 -19.51 -19.95 -14.15
CA THR A 245 -19.11 -19.76 -15.57
C THR A 245 -17.89 -18.87 -15.71
N HIS A 246 -17.56 -18.09 -14.67
CA HIS A 246 -16.45 -17.16 -14.68
C HIS A 246 -15.55 -17.38 -13.45
N PRO A 247 -14.57 -18.29 -13.54
CA PRO A 247 -13.75 -18.71 -12.39
C PRO A 247 -12.92 -17.57 -11.77
N ASP A 248 -12.55 -16.56 -12.55
CA ASP A 248 -11.69 -15.45 -12.13
C ASP A 248 -12.46 -14.33 -11.39
N ARG A 249 -13.80 -14.40 -11.30
CA ARG A 249 -14.60 -13.39 -10.60
C ARG A 249 -14.50 -13.51 -9.10
N ASN A 250 -14.31 -12.37 -8.45
CA ASN A 250 -14.38 -12.24 -7.00
C ASN A 250 -15.68 -11.52 -6.62
N PHE A 251 -16.20 -11.84 -5.44
CA PHE A 251 -17.43 -11.26 -4.93
C PHE A 251 -17.23 -10.77 -3.50
N SER A 252 -17.84 -9.64 -3.17
CA SER A 252 -17.92 -9.14 -1.79
C SER A 252 -19.35 -8.77 -1.43
N ALA A 253 -19.68 -8.91 -0.15
CA ALA A 253 -20.99 -8.60 0.38
C ALA A 253 -20.93 -7.35 1.27
N GLN A 254 -21.97 -6.52 1.20
CA GLN A 254 -22.21 -5.39 2.10
C GLN A 254 -23.68 -5.41 2.54
N ILE A 255 -23.93 -5.04 3.79
CA ILE A 255 -25.28 -4.80 4.31
C ILE A 255 -25.50 -3.31 4.46
N THR A 256 -26.69 -2.83 4.08
CA THR A 256 -27.08 -1.43 4.31
C THR A 256 -27.18 -1.12 5.81
N HIS A 257 -27.04 0.15 6.17
CA HIS A 257 -27.07 0.58 7.58
C HIS A 257 -28.38 0.21 8.29
N ASP A 258 -29.51 0.24 7.57
CA ASP A 258 -30.82 -0.19 8.07
C ASP A 258 -31.01 -1.73 8.08
N GLU A 259 -30.03 -2.49 7.55
CA GLU A 259 -30.03 -3.95 7.40
C GLU A 259 -31.16 -4.52 6.51
N ASN A 260 -31.76 -3.69 5.67
CA ASN A 260 -32.87 -4.11 4.81
C ASN A 260 -32.39 -4.67 3.46
N TYR A 261 -31.16 -4.39 3.05
CA TYR A 261 -30.66 -4.80 1.74
C TYR A 261 -29.28 -5.43 1.83
N LEU A 262 -29.12 -6.52 1.06
CA LEU A 262 -27.82 -7.14 0.79
C LEU A 262 -27.32 -6.67 -0.58
N ILE A 263 -26.10 -6.19 -0.59
CA ILE A 263 -25.40 -5.70 -1.78
C ILE A 263 -24.30 -6.70 -2.11
N ILE A 264 -24.19 -7.13 -3.36
CA ILE A 264 -23.10 -7.95 -3.88
C ILE A 264 -22.36 -7.13 -4.95
N TYR A 265 -21.08 -6.96 -4.73
CA TYR A 265 -20.15 -6.46 -5.73
C TYR A 265 -19.42 -7.63 -6.37
N GLY A 266 -19.35 -7.65 -7.69
CA GLY A 266 -18.50 -8.58 -8.44
C GLY A 266 -17.35 -7.84 -9.07
N SER A 267 -16.16 -8.44 -9.15
CA SER A 267 -14.98 -7.90 -9.83
C SER A 267 -14.26 -9.00 -10.61
N GLU A 268 -13.72 -8.68 -11.78
CA GLU A 268 -12.86 -9.58 -12.58
C GLU A 268 -11.39 -9.23 -12.44
N THR A 269 -11.13 -7.97 -12.15
CA THR A 269 -9.78 -7.42 -12.05
C THR A 269 -9.70 -6.46 -10.86
N THR A 270 -8.62 -5.70 -10.76
CA THR A 270 -8.42 -4.68 -9.72
C THR A 270 -9.15 -3.36 -9.98
N SER A 271 -9.85 -3.25 -11.11
CA SER A 271 -10.66 -2.08 -11.46
C SER A 271 -11.98 -2.51 -12.06
N GLY A 272 -13.04 -1.76 -11.76
CA GLY A 272 -14.38 -2.00 -12.24
C GLY A 272 -15.15 -3.06 -11.46
N GLN A 273 -16.45 -2.78 -11.26
CA GLN A 273 -17.33 -3.64 -10.45
C GLN A 273 -18.72 -3.77 -11.06
N SER A 274 -19.29 -4.96 -10.95
CA SER A 274 -20.74 -5.16 -11.10
C SER A 274 -21.42 -4.88 -9.76
N LEU A 275 -22.71 -4.55 -9.80
CA LEU A 275 -23.49 -4.19 -8.61
C LEU A 275 -24.84 -4.88 -8.65
N MET A 276 -25.17 -5.65 -7.61
CA MET A 276 -26.46 -6.31 -7.42
C MET A 276 -26.97 -6.02 -6.02
N ILE A 277 -28.29 -5.85 -5.88
CA ILE A 277 -28.98 -5.56 -4.62
C ILE A 277 -30.11 -6.54 -4.41
N LYS A 278 -30.25 -7.08 -3.19
CA LYS A 278 -31.37 -7.95 -2.77
C LYS A 278 -32.09 -7.31 -1.60
N ASP A 279 -33.43 -7.20 -1.72
CA ASP A 279 -34.30 -6.81 -0.63
C ASP A 279 -34.49 -7.99 0.35
N LEU A 280 -34.02 -7.80 1.58
CA LEU A 280 -34.06 -8.80 2.65
C LEU A 280 -35.40 -8.79 3.44
N LEU A 281 -36.22 -7.74 3.28
CA LEU A 281 -37.59 -7.70 3.81
C LEU A 281 -38.52 -8.65 3.04
N GLN A 282 -38.10 -9.02 1.83
CA GLN A 282 -38.80 -9.99 0.97
C GLN A 282 -37.79 -11.07 0.51
N PRO A 283 -37.44 -12.03 1.38
CA PRO A 283 -36.36 -12.99 1.13
C PRO A 283 -36.51 -13.82 -0.16
N GLN A 284 -37.76 -14.02 -0.64
CA GLN A 284 -38.08 -14.71 -1.89
C GLN A 284 -37.67 -13.94 -3.14
N ASN A 285 -37.41 -12.63 -3.03
CA ASN A 285 -37.00 -11.81 -4.16
C ASN A 285 -35.59 -12.21 -4.64
N LYS A 286 -35.41 -12.16 -5.95
CA LYS A 286 -34.10 -12.34 -6.58
C LYS A 286 -33.26 -11.06 -6.44
N PHE A 287 -31.96 -11.18 -6.67
CA PHE A 287 -31.10 -10.02 -6.83
C PHE A 287 -31.56 -9.15 -8.01
N ILE A 288 -31.60 -7.85 -7.77
CA ILE A 288 -31.79 -6.82 -8.80
C ILE A 288 -30.40 -6.44 -9.28
N THR A 289 -30.09 -6.68 -10.54
CA THR A 289 -28.84 -6.24 -11.16
C THR A 289 -28.94 -4.76 -11.48
N ILE A 290 -28.12 -3.95 -10.83
CA ILE A 290 -27.99 -2.51 -11.09
C ILE A 290 -26.99 -2.26 -12.21
N VAL A 291 -25.85 -2.96 -12.15
CA VAL A 291 -24.77 -2.93 -13.15
C VAL A 291 -24.24 -4.34 -13.36
N SER A 292 -24.13 -4.77 -14.63
CA SER A 292 -23.66 -6.12 -14.98
C SER A 292 -22.24 -6.15 -15.59
N ASN A 293 -21.72 -4.99 -16.02
CA ASN A 293 -20.36 -4.86 -16.56
C ASN A 293 -19.35 -4.45 -15.47
N PHE A 294 -18.08 -4.38 -15.86
CA PHE A 294 -16.95 -4.06 -14.98
C PHE A 294 -16.20 -2.81 -15.45
N ASP A 295 -16.88 -1.89 -16.13
CA ASP A 295 -16.23 -0.71 -16.75
C ASP A 295 -15.97 0.41 -15.77
N ASN A 296 -16.68 0.44 -14.62
CA ASN A 296 -16.63 1.53 -13.65
C ASN A 296 -16.67 1.01 -12.22
N GLU A 297 -16.31 1.90 -11.28
CA GLU A 297 -16.39 1.67 -9.83
C GLU A 297 -17.74 2.10 -9.27
N TYR A 298 -18.25 1.32 -8.32
CA TYR A 298 -19.51 1.59 -7.64
C TYR A 298 -19.38 1.25 -6.15
N SER A 299 -19.71 2.20 -5.27
CA SER A 299 -19.79 1.96 -3.83
C SER A 299 -21.07 2.53 -3.27
N VAL A 300 -21.92 1.69 -2.71
CA VAL A 300 -23.12 2.12 -2.01
C VAL A 300 -22.70 2.73 -0.68
N MET A 301 -22.89 4.04 -0.55
CA MET A 301 -22.49 4.79 0.64
C MET A 301 -23.58 4.77 1.70
N GLU A 302 -24.85 4.81 1.28
CA GLU A 302 -26.02 4.83 2.17
C GLU A 302 -27.29 4.53 1.38
N ASN A 303 -28.37 4.16 2.10
CA ASN A 303 -29.73 4.15 1.56
C ASN A 303 -30.71 4.94 2.43
N ILE A 304 -31.74 5.50 1.81
CA ILE A 304 -32.91 6.07 2.49
C ILE A 304 -34.15 5.41 1.90
N GLY A 305 -34.67 4.39 2.59
CA GLY A 305 -35.66 3.50 2.04
C GLY A 305 -35.12 2.79 0.79
N ASN A 306 -35.84 2.88 -0.34
CA ASN A 306 -35.42 2.30 -1.62
C ASN A 306 -34.56 3.23 -2.51
N GLN A 307 -34.08 4.36 -1.98
CA GLN A 307 -33.17 5.27 -2.64
C GLN A 307 -31.73 4.99 -2.16
N PHE A 308 -30.83 4.69 -3.10
CA PHE A 308 -29.44 4.37 -2.83
C PHE A 308 -28.52 5.51 -3.27
N TYR A 309 -27.61 5.91 -2.42
CA TYR A 309 -26.56 6.88 -2.72
C TYR A 309 -25.30 6.13 -3.09
N VAL A 310 -24.88 6.24 -4.35
CA VAL A 310 -23.78 5.47 -4.91
C VAL A 310 -22.66 6.42 -5.36
N TYR A 311 -21.48 6.20 -4.81
CA TYR A 311 -20.24 6.82 -5.24
C TYR A 311 -19.70 6.08 -6.47
N THR A 312 -19.37 6.79 -7.55
CA THR A 312 -19.00 6.15 -8.83
C THR A 312 -18.19 7.07 -9.74
N ASN A 313 -17.35 6.46 -10.61
CA ASN A 313 -16.72 7.14 -11.74
C ASN A 313 -17.52 7.00 -13.06
N TYR A 314 -18.73 6.47 -13.04
CA TYR A 314 -19.57 6.34 -14.22
C TYR A 314 -19.85 7.69 -14.87
N LYS A 315 -19.37 7.91 -16.12
CA LYS A 315 -19.37 9.19 -16.83
C LYS A 315 -18.79 10.35 -16.00
N ALA A 316 -17.85 10.05 -15.11
CA ALA A 316 -17.28 11.00 -14.17
C ALA A 316 -15.87 10.54 -13.73
N PRO A 317 -14.81 10.69 -14.55
CA PRO A 317 -13.47 10.18 -14.24
C PRO A 317 -12.87 10.71 -12.93
N ARG A 318 -13.42 11.80 -12.36
CA ARG A 318 -13.05 12.34 -11.04
C ARG A 318 -14.08 12.07 -9.96
N TYR A 319 -14.92 11.07 -10.20
CA TYR A 319 -15.99 10.56 -9.32
C TYR A 319 -17.11 11.58 -9.05
N LYS A 320 -18.24 11.03 -8.67
CA LYS A 320 -19.47 11.73 -8.29
C LYS A 320 -20.28 10.88 -7.31
N LEU A 321 -21.26 11.48 -6.64
CA LEU A 321 -22.30 10.80 -5.88
C LEU A 321 -23.61 10.88 -6.63
N VAL A 322 -24.21 9.72 -6.91
CA VAL A 322 -25.52 9.62 -7.55
C VAL A 322 -26.55 9.02 -6.60
N LYS A 323 -27.82 9.33 -6.85
CA LYS A 323 -28.97 8.70 -6.19
C LYS A 323 -29.68 7.77 -7.18
N ILE A 324 -29.94 6.52 -6.76
CA ILE A 324 -30.54 5.47 -7.56
C ILE A 324 -31.80 4.97 -6.85
N SER A 325 -32.94 4.92 -7.57
CA SER A 325 -34.17 4.30 -7.07
C SER A 325 -34.27 2.84 -7.49
N LEU A 326 -34.49 1.90 -6.55
CA LEU A 326 -34.70 0.50 -6.90
C LEU A 326 -35.98 0.23 -7.69
N ASN A 327 -36.94 1.16 -7.65
CA ASN A 327 -38.16 1.05 -8.49
C ASN A 327 -37.88 1.31 -9.97
N ASN A 328 -36.77 2.02 -10.26
CA ASN A 328 -36.33 2.34 -11.62
C ASN A 328 -34.80 2.47 -11.70
N PRO A 329 -34.06 1.34 -11.61
CA PRO A 329 -32.62 1.31 -11.36
C PRO A 329 -31.76 1.59 -12.61
N SER A 330 -32.37 1.78 -13.78
CA SER A 330 -31.65 2.06 -15.03
C SER A 330 -30.74 3.29 -14.90
N GLN A 331 -29.53 3.20 -15.43
CA GLN A 331 -28.49 4.24 -15.38
C GLN A 331 -28.96 5.60 -15.93
N ASP A 332 -29.92 5.61 -16.85
CA ASP A 332 -30.50 6.86 -17.41
C ASP A 332 -31.36 7.64 -16.40
N ASN A 333 -31.77 6.98 -15.30
CA ASN A 333 -32.60 7.58 -14.25
C ASN A 333 -31.78 7.96 -13.00
N TRP A 334 -30.48 7.84 -13.04
CA TRP A 334 -29.63 8.21 -11.90
C TRP A 334 -29.56 9.73 -11.78
N GLU A 335 -29.72 10.22 -10.56
CA GLU A 335 -29.69 11.66 -10.25
C GLU A 335 -28.36 12.03 -9.59
N ASP A 336 -27.64 13.02 -10.13
CA ASP A 336 -26.43 13.55 -9.52
C ASP A 336 -26.78 14.29 -8.21
N VAL A 337 -26.23 13.85 -7.09
CA VAL A 337 -26.26 14.54 -5.79
C VAL A 337 -25.03 15.43 -5.64
N LEU A 338 -23.85 14.86 -5.89
CA LEU A 338 -22.61 15.61 -6.02
C LEU A 338 -22.08 15.35 -7.43
N ALA A 339 -22.30 16.29 -8.35
CA ALA A 339 -21.76 16.20 -9.70
C ALA A 339 -20.23 16.26 -9.69
N GLN A 340 -19.59 15.64 -10.69
CA GLN A 340 -18.15 15.75 -10.87
C GLN A 340 -17.68 17.20 -10.93
N LYS A 341 -16.54 17.48 -10.32
CA LYS A 341 -15.81 18.74 -10.36
C LYS A 341 -14.42 18.56 -10.99
N ASP A 342 -13.65 19.65 -11.08
CA ASP A 342 -12.26 19.59 -11.51
C ASP A 342 -11.35 18.88 -10.50
N ASP A 343 -11.72 18.91 -9.23
CA ASP A 343 -11.03 18.18 -8.17
C ASP A 343 -11.59 16.76 -8.02
N LEU A 344 -10.74 15.82 -7.63
CA LEU A 344 -11.12 14.43 -7.39
C LEU A 344 -11.99 14.32 -6.14
N LEU A 345 -13.22 13.86 -6.27
CA LEU A 345 -14.03 13.43 -5.13
C LEU A 345 -13.47 12.12 -4.62
N GLU A 346 -12.86 12.09 -3.44
CA GLU A 346 -12.21 10.92 -2.86
C GLU A 346 -13.14 10.10 -1.99
N GLY A 347 -14.16 10.73 -1.41
CA GLY A 347 -15.14 10.03 -0.57
C GLY A 347 -16.24 10.93 -0.06
N VAL A 348 -17.30 10.28 0.40
CA VAL A 348 -18.48 10.92 0.99
C VAL A 348 -18.93 10.13 2.21
N SER A 349 -19.29 10.81 3.28
CA SER A 349 -19.85 10.21 4.50
C SER A 349 -21.16 10.89 4.87
N PHE A 350 -22.10 10.14 5.42
CA PHE A 350 -23.39 10.64 5.88
C PHE A 350 -23.35 10.98 7.37
N CYS A 351 -23.75 12.20 7.72
CA CYS A 351 -23.79 12.70 9.09
C CYS A 351 -25.14 13.34 9.35
N GLU A 352 -26.02 12.67 10.10
CA GLU A 352 -27.42 13.07 10.29
C GLU A 352 -28.12 13.27 8.92
N ASN A 353 -28.62 14.46 8.63
CA ASN A 353 -29.26 14.86 7.38
C ASN A 353 -28.30 15.66 6.47
N LYS A 354 -27.01 15.39 6.53
CA LYS A 354 -25.97 16.08 5.79
C LYS A 354 -24.97 15.10 5.18
N LEU A 355 -24.17 15.62 4.24
CA LEU A 355 -23.06 14.91 3.64
C LEU A 355 -21.76 15.62 3.99
N ILE A 356 -20.71 14.85 4.27
CA ILE A 356 -19.34 15.34 4.35
C ILE A 356 -18.59 14.75 3.16
N SER A 357 -18.13 15.60 2.24
CA SER A 357 -17.30 15.20 1.11
C SER A 357 -15.83 15.49 1.37
N ASN A 358 -14.95 14.58 0.94
CA ASN A 358 -13.50 14.77 0.88
C ASN A 358 -13.09 14.89 -0.59
N TYR A 359 -12.51 16.03 -0.96
CA TYR A 359 -11.91 16.27 -2.29
C TYR A 359 -10.39 16.32 -2.18
N LEU A 360 -9.69 15.79 -3.17
CA LEU A 360 -8.26 16.04 -3.36
C LEU A 360 -8.08 17.22 -4.30
N VAL A 361 -7.63 18.34 -3.74
CA VAL A 361 -7.26 19.56 -4.47
C VAL A 361 -5.74 19.59 -4.56
N ASN A 362 -5.19 19.40 -5.76
CA ASN A 362 -3.75 19.21 -5.94
C ASN A 362 -3.17 18.19 -4.96
N VAL A 363 -3.83 17.03 -4.87
CA VAL A 363 -3.40 15.88 -4.01
C VAL A 363 -3.37 16.18 -2.50
N SER A 364 -4.07 17.23 -2.04
CA SER A 364 -4.28 17.55 -0.62
C SER A 364 -5.76 17.58 -0.31
N SER A 365 -6.16 17.08 0.87
CA SER A 365 -7.57 16.97 1.25
C SER A 365 -8.23 18.31 1.51
N LYS A 366 -9.49 18.42 1.08
CA LYS A 366 -10.45 19.48 1.40
C LYS A 366 -11.78 18.86 1.80
N LEU A 367 -12.31 19.24 2.96
CA LEU A 367 -13.58 18.75 3.46
C LEU A 367 -14.68 19.80 3.32
N TYR A 368 -15.87 19.36 2.85
CA TYR A 368 -17.05 20.21 2.76
C TYR A 368 -18.27 19.54 3.39
N LEU A 369 -19.05 20.31 4.13
CA LEU A 369 -20.37 19.93 4.61
C LEU A 369 -21.42 20.37 3.59
N HIS A 370 -22.34 19.44 3.24
CA HIS A 370 -23.43 19.66 2.31
C HIS A 370 -24.75 19.27 2.95
N ASN A 371 -25.86 19.80 2.44
CA ASN A 371 -27.17 19.21 2.66
C ASN A 371 -27.36 17.97 1.75
N LEU A 372 -28.45 17.22 1.94
CA LEU A 372 -28.73 16.00 1.16
C LEU A 372 -28.99 16.24 -0.35
N SER A 373 -29.21 17.48 -0.76
CA SER A 373 -29.31 17.84 -2.19
C SER A 373 -27.95 18.18 -2.81
N GLY A 374 -26.84 18.04 -2.06
CA GLY A 374 -25.47 18.30 -2.54
C GLY A 374 -25.03 19.77 -2.47
N LYS A 375 -25.88 20.70 -1.99
CA LYS A 375 -25.50 22.11 -1.83
C LYS A 375 -24.50 22.27 -0.70
N VAL A 376 -23.33 22.89 -0.98
CA VAL A 376 -22.32 23.20 0.02
C VAL A 376 -22.89 24.19 1.06
N GLU A 377 -22.75 23.85 2.33
CA GLU A 377 -23.10 24.70 3.45
C GLU A 377 -21.86 25.30 4.12
N LYS A 378 -20.76 24.55 4.17
CA LYS A 378 -19.53 24.99 4.85
C LYS A 378 -18.29 24.24 4.38
N GLU A 379 -17.14 24.90 4.32
CA GLU A 379 -15.82 24.25 4.26
C GLU A 379 -15.36 23.95 5.70
N ILE A 380 -14.89 22.72 5.93
CA ILE A 380 -14.29 22.30 7.22
C ILE A 380 -12.80 22.58 7.11
N THR A 381 -12.31 23.54 7.90
CA THR A 381 -10.90 23.99 7.83
C THR A 381 -9.93 22.91 8.24
N LEU A 382 -8.92 22.65 7.40
CA LEU A 382 -7.83 21.71 7.61
C LEU A 382 -6.47 22.42 7.70
N PRO A 383 -5.45 21.83 8.36
CA PRO A 383 -4.13 22.42 8.46
C PRO A 383 -3.29 22.19 7.19
N GLY A 384 -3.23 23.19 6.28
CA GLY A 384 -2.28 23.23 5.16
C GLY A 384 -2.28 21.99 4.24
N ILE A 385 -1.09 21.59 3.75
CA ILE A 385 -0.89 20.37 2.93
C ILE A 385 -1.05 19.14 3.82
N CYS A 386 -2.17 18.45 3.68
CA CYS A 386 -2.51 17.29 4.51
C CYS A 386 -3.42 16.31 3.78
N LYS A 387 -3.52 15.11 4.36
CA LYS A 387 -4.49 14.09 4.01
C LYS A 387 -5.46 13.88 5.17
N VAL A 388 -6.73 13.75 4.86
CA VAL A 388 -7.76 13.25 5.77
C VAL A 388 -7.93 11.75 5.55
N ASN A 389 -7.69 10.95 6.61
CA ASN A 389 -7.95 9.52 6.60
C ASN A 389 -9.22 9.22 7.39
N GLY A 390 -10.18 8.56 6.77
CA GLY A 390 -11.42 8.11 7.36
C GLY A 390 -12.26 9.25 7.99
N VAL A 391 -13.43 9.46 7.46
CA VAL A 391 -14.45 10.30 8.11
C VAL A 391 -15.49 9.36 8.69
N ASN A 392 -15.36 9.06 9.98
CA ASN A 392 -16.23 8.12 10.69
C ASN A 392 -17.43 8.85 11.27
N THR A 393 -18.60 8.56 10.74
CA THR A 393 -19.89 9.13 11.14
C THR A 393 -21.01 8.20 10.65
N SER A 394 -22.24 8.46 11.01
CA SER A 394 -23.42 7.78 10.50
C SER A 394 -24.60 8.75 10.43
N ARG A 395 -25.69 8.31 9.78
CA ARG A 395 -26.94 9.08 9.74
C ARG A 395 -27.58 9.29 11.11
N GLU A 396 -27.23 8.51 12.10
CA GLU A 396 -27.73 8.62 13.48
C GLU A 396 -26.94 9.63 14.30
N GLU A 397 -25.76 10.07 13.80
CA GLU A 397 -24.84 10.93 14.54
C GLU A 397 -24.79 12.34 13.95
N ASN A 398 -24.77 13.35 14.84
CA ASN A 398 -24.60 14.75 14.50
C ASN A 398 -23.14 15.22 14.56
N PHE A 399 -22.20 14.26 14.58
CA PHE A 399 -20.77 14.52 14.61
C PHE A 399 -20.03 13.59 13.65
N ALA A 400 -18.82 13.97 13.31
CA ALA A 400 -17.86 13.14 12.60
C ALA A 400 -16.52 13.09 13.32
N LEU A 401 -15.86 11.95 13.24
CA LEU A 401 -14.49 11.76 13.69
C LEU A 401 -13.62 11.56 12.45
N TYR A 402 -12.53 12.30 12.36
CA TYR A 402 -11.60 12.17 11.25
C TYR A 402 -10.17 12.39 11.69
N SER A 403 -9.22 11.83 10.98
CA SER A 403 -7.81 12.07 11.23
C SER A 403 -7.18 12.89 10.13
N VAL A 404 -6.12 13.61 10.51
CA VAL A 404 -5.32 14.45 9.60
C VAL A 404 -3.86 14.06 9.74
N VAL A 405 -3.19 13.84 8.63
CA VAL A 405 -1.78 13.52 8.54
C VAL A 405 -1.08 14.39 7.51
N SER A 406 0.20 14.69 7.70
CA SER A 406 1.05 15.35 6.71
C SER A 406 2.39 14.64 6.57
N PHE A 407 3.26 15.05 5.66
CA PHE A 407 4.60 14.47 5.54
C PHE A 407 5.48 14.66 6.77
N THR A 408 5.15 15.62 7.63
CA THR A 408 5.96 15.98 8.80
C THR A 408 5.22 15.82 10.14
N SER A 409 3.93 15.52 10.12
CA SER A 409 3.14 15.34 11.35
C SER A 409 2.44 13.98 11.33
N PRO A 410 2.61 13.16 12.40
CA PRO A 410 1.81 11.96 12.57
C PRO A 410 0.32 12.25 12.60
N GLU A 411 -0.48 11.22 12.49
CA GLU A 411 -1.94 11.28 12.44
C GLU A 411 -2.54 11.90 13.72
N GLU A 412 -3.20 13.05 13.56
CA GLU A 412 -3.96 13.73 14.63
C GLU A 412 -5.45 13.49 14.41
N ILE A 413 -6.22 13.29 15.50
CA ILE A 413 -7.66 12.99 15.40
C ILE A 413 -8.49 14.19 15.84
N TYR A 414 -9.53 14.45 15.06
CA TYR A 414 -10.46 15.57 15.22
C TYR A 414 -11.88 15.07 15.43
N PHE A 415 -12.62 15.78 16.25
CA PHE A 415 -14.07 15.69 16.39
C PHE A 415 -14.69 16.91 15.71
N TYR A 416 -15.61 16.68 14.79
CA TYR A 416 -16.38 17.72 14.14
C TYR A 416 -17.84 17.67 14.59
N ASP A 417 -18.36 18.76 15.12
CA ASP A 417 -19.79 18.92 15.43
C ASP A 417 -20.49 19.48 14.20
N ALA A 418 -21.36 18.69 13.56
CA ALA A 418 -22.03 19.05 12.32
C ALA A 418 -23.15 20.10 12.52
N ARG A 419 -23.68 20.25 13.74
CA ARG A 419 -24.69 21.26 14.07
C ARG A 419 -24.04 22.60 14.42
N ALA A 420 -23.02 22.57 15.29
CA ALA A 420 -22.29 23.78 15.67
C ALA A 420 -21.28 24.24 14.62
N GLY A 421 -20.87 23.32 13.73
CA GLY A 421 -20.00 23.60 12.60
C GLY A 421 -18.56 23.95 12.99
N PHE A 422 -18.00 23.29 14.00
CA PHE A 422 -16.60 23.47 14.38
C PHE A 422 -15.90 22.14 14.61
N SER A 423 -14.57 22.14 14.41
CA SER A 423 -13.68 21.02 14.72
C SER A 423 -12.87 21.29 15.96
N ARG A 424 -12.64 20.23 16.76
CA ARG A 424 -11.67 20.24 17.85
C ARG A 424 -10.78 19.01 17.76
N ARG A 425 -9.47 19.19 18.01
CA ARG A 425 -8.54 18.06 18.09
C ARG A 425 -8.74 17.32 19.40
N ILE A 426 -8.95 16.00 19.32
CA ILE A 426 -9.15 15.12 20.48
C ILE A 426 -7.94 14.23 20.78
N PHE A 427 -7.05 14.04 19.79
CA PHE A 427 -5.82 13.28 19.96
C PHE A 427 -4.68 13.90 19.16
N LYS A 428 -3.50 14.00 19.78
CA LYS A 428 -2.24 14.38 19.15
C LYS A 428 -1.13 13.45 19.64
N PRO A 429 -0.44 12.72 18.75
CA PRO A 429 0.69 11.89 19.12
C PRO A 429 1.85 12.70 19.73
N ASN A 430 2.48 12.15 20.76
CA ASN A 430 3.68 12.73 21.37
C ASN A 430 4.95 12.17 20.70
N SER A 431 5.13 12.45 19.40
CA SER A 431 6.29 12.03 18.66
C SER A 431 7.53 12.85 19.00
N THR A 432 8.70 12.20 19.02
CA THR A 432 10.00 12.86 19.21
C THR A 432 10.49 13.61 17.97
N PHE A 433 9.85 13.39 16.80
CA PHE A 433 10.17 14.09 15.55
C PHE A 433 9.74 15.56 15.62
N GLN A 434 10.68 16.47 15.34
CA GLN A 434 10.47 17.91 15.46
C GLN A 434 9.85 18.50 14.18
N SER A 435 8.56 18.25 13.94
CA SER A 435 7.81 18.63 12.73
C SER A 435 8.00 20.10 12.30
N ASN A 436 8.10 21.02 13.27
CA ASN A 436 8.25 22.47 13.04
C ASN A 436 9.57 22.87 12.38
N GLN A 437 10.58 21.99 12.36
CA GLN A 437 11.86 22.23 11.71
C GLN A 437 11.84 21.94 10.20
N TYR A 438 10.77 21.32 9.71
CA TYR A 438 10.64 20.88 8.33
C TYR A 438 9.57 21.66 7.57
N GLU A 439 9.65 21.66 6.26
CA GLU A 439 8.66 22.18 5.35
C GLU A 439 8.41 21.19 4.22
N THR A 440 7.16 21.19 3.71
CA THR A 440 6.78 20.47 2.50
C THR A 440 6.32 21.47 1.47
N LYS A 441 6.85 21.36 0.25
CA LYS A 441 6.44 22.15 -0.92
C LYS A 441 5.87 21.23 -1.97
N GLN A 442 4.87 21.68 -2.69
CA GLN A 442 4.42 21.03 -3.91
C GLN A 442 4.97 21.80 -5.11
N VAL A 443 5.57 21.07 -6.03
CA VAL A 443 6.09 21.58 -7.29
C VAL A 443 5.44 20.86 -8.46
N PHE A 444 5.50 21.46 -9.65
CA PHE A 444 5.06 20.83 -10.89
C PHE A 444 6.23 20.82 -11.88
N TYR A 445 6.37 19.72 -12.60
CA TYR A 445 7.36 19.56 -13.64
C TYR A 445 6.74 18.97 -14.90
N LYS A 446 7.41 19.13 -16.05
CA LYS A 446 6.98 18.54 -17.30
C LYS A 446 7.56 17.17 -17.48
N SER A 447 6.71 16.16 -17.67
CA SER A 447 7.16 14.84 -18.12
C SER A 447 7.67 14.90 -19.56
N LYS A 448 8.26 13.82 -20.02
CA LYS A 448 8.84 13.69 -21.37
C LYS A 448 7.88 14.04 -22.50
N ASP A 449 6.59 13.73 -22.34
CA ASP A 449 5.53 14.04 -23.30
C ASP A 449 4.89 15.43 -23.09
N GLY A 450 5.40 16.22 -22.14
CA GLY A 450 4.88 17.56 -21.79
C GLY A 450 3.77 17.56 -20.76
N THR A 451 3.32 16.37 -20.27
CA THR A 451 2.32 16.25 -19.18
C THR A 451 2.84 16.95 -17.93
N ASN A 452 1.95 17.70 -17.26
CA ASN A 452 2.27 18.37 -16.00
C ASN A 452 2.10 17.41 -14.84
N VAL A 453 3.18 17.09 -14.13
CA VAL A 453 3.18 16.14 -13.01
C VAL A 453 3.53 16.88 -11.74
N SER A 454 2.77 16.65 -10.66
CA SER A 454 3.07 17.23 -9.35
C SER A 454 4.03 16.36 -8.55
N MET A 455 4.79 16.98 -7.64
CA MET A 455 5.68 16.31 -6.71
C MET A 455 5.71 17.06 -5.39
N PHE A 456 5.60 16.31 -4.28
CA PHE A 456 5.89 16.84 -2.95
C PHE A 456 7.39 16.72 -2.65
N ILE A 457 7.96 17.79 -2.10
CA ILE A 457 9.36 17.84 -1.66
C ILE A 457 9.37 18.26 -0.19
N THR A 458 9.87 17.40 0.68
CA THR A 458 9.95 17.62 2.12
C THR A 458 11.41 17.67 2.57
N HIS A 459 11.80 18.71 3.29
CA HIS A 459 13.16 18.89 3.78
C HIS A 459 13.19 19.79 5.04
N LYS A 460 14.33 19.81 5.71
CA LYS A 460 14.58 20.74 6.81
C LYS A 460 14.55 22.19 6.28
N LYS A 461 13.94 23.10 7.04
CA LYS A 461 13.90 24.52 6.69
C LYS A 461 15.30 25.10 6.57
N GLY A 462 15.49 25.97 5.57
CA GLY A 462 16.75 26.68 5.38
C GLY A 462 17.89 25.86 4.76
N ILE A 463 17.60 24.73 4.09
CA ILE A 463 18.64 24.00 3.35
C ILE A 463 19.17 24.84 2.17
N GLU A 464 20.44 24.67 1.85
CA GLU A 464 21.05 25.25 0.67
C GLU A 464 20.87 24.32 -0.54
N LEU A 465 20.35 24.84 -1.64
CA LEU A 465 20.18 24.10 -2.90
C LEU A 465 21.47 24.21 -3.74
N ASN A 466 22.46 23.37 -3.42
CA ASN A 466 23.79 23.37 -4.04
C ASN A 466 24.08 22.10 -4.85
N GLY A 467 23.11 21.17 -4.98
CA GLY A 467 23.25 19.90 -5.70
C GLY A 467 23.92 18.79 -4.89
N ASN A 468 24.26 18.99 -3.62
CA ASN A 468 24.96 18.01 -2.78
C ASN A 468 24.10 17.37 -1.70
N ASN A 469 22.82 17.77 -1.56
CA ASN A 469 21.98 17.20 -0.52
C ASN A 469 21.62 15.76 -0.86
N PRO A 470 21.67 14.83 0.09
CA PRO A 470 21.11 13.50 -0.08
C PRO A 470 19.61 13.60 -0.37
N CYS A 471 19.13 12.87 -1.37
CA CYS A 471 17.73 12.89 -1.76
C CYS A 471 17.21 11.47 -1.90
N PHE A 472 15.98 11.25 -1.46
CA PHE A 472 15.30 9.98 -1.54
C PHE A 472 13.94 10.17 -2.22
N VAL A 473 13.79 9.58 -3.40
CA VAL A 473 12.56 9.66 -4.20
C VAL A 473 11.80 8.36 -4.09
N PHE A 474 10.58 8.45 -3.60
CA PHE A 474 9.65 7.32 -3.51
C PHE A 474 8.61 7.43 -4.61
N GLY A 475 8.34 6.33 -5.33
CA GLY A 475 7.32 6.27 -6.37
C GLY A 475 6.51 4.98 -6.37
N TYR A 476 5.28 5.07 -6.95
CA TYR A 476 4.39 3.92 -7.12
C TYR A 476 3.80 3.88 -8.53
N GLY A 477 2.85 4.73 -8.88
CA GLY A 477 2.29 4.94 -10.22
C GLY A 477 1.56 3.71 -10.78
N GLY A 478 0.41 3.34 -10.21
CA GLY A 478 -0.43 2.25 -10.70
C GLY A 478 -1.67 2.03 -9.85
N PHE A 479 -2.59 1.21 -10.36
CA PHE A 479 -3.76 0.70 -9.65
C PHE A 479 -4.70 1.77 -9.11
N ASN A 480 -4.73 2.94 -9.74
CA ASN A 480 -5.56 4.07 -9.27
C ASN A 480 -5.27 4.50 -7.82
N ILE A 481 -4.06 4.16 -7.29
CA ILE A 481 -3.67 4.48 -5.91
C ILE A 481 -3.04 5.87 -5.88
N SER A 482 -3.64 6.79 -5.13
CA SER A 482 -3.13 8.14 -4.91
C SER A 482 -2.09 8.19 -3.81
N TYR A 483 -0.89 8.69 -4.11
CA TYR A 483 0.13 8.97 -3.09
C TYR A 483 -0.03 10.39 -2.56
N THR A 484 -0.73 10.48 -1.44
CA THR A 484 -1.09 11.71 -0.73
C THR A 484 -0.11 11.99 0.42
N PRO A 485 -0.19 13.16 1.09
CA PRO A 485 0.61 13.42 2.29
C PRO A 485 0.45 12.33 3.35
N GLU A 486 1.56 11.74 3.79
CA GLU A 486 1.63 10.66 4.77
C GLU A 486 2.86 10.85 5.67
N PHE A 487 2.71 10.68 6.98
CA PHE A 487 3.84 10.63 7.90
C PHE A 487 4.42 9.22 7.94
N ARG A 488 5.60 9.07 7.39
CA ARG A 488 6.35 7.82 7.43
C ARG A 488 7.41 7.88 8.51
N ILE A 489 7.25 7.11 9.59
CA ILE A 489 8.19 7.08 10.73
C ILE A 489 9.61 6.72 10.24
N ASP A 490 9.71 5.77 9.35
CA ASP A 490 10.98 5.35 8.75
C ASP A 490 11.66 6.45 7.92
N ARG A 491 10.91 7.37 7.31
CA ARG A 491 11.46 8.52 6.56
C ARG A 491 11.97 9.62 7.48
N ALA A 492 11.46 9.70 8.69
CA ALA A 492 11.89 10.71 9.66
C ALA A 492 13.38 10.62 9.97
N VAL A 493 13.97 9.43 10.05
CA VAL A 493 15.42 9.24 10.28
C VAL A 493 16.27 9.83 9.15
N PHE A 494 15.78 9.73 7.90
CA PHE A 494 16.47 10.32 6.75
C PHE A 494 16.39 11.85 6.72
N LEU A 495 15.21 12.39 7.05
CA LEU A 495 15.02 13.85 7.18
C LEU A 495 15.87 14.44 8.31
N GLU A 496 16.00 13.75 9.44
CA GLU A 496 16.87 14.16 10.56
C GLU A 496 18.34 14.14 10.18
N ALA A 497 18.76 13.19 9.34
CA ALA A 497 20.11 13.13 8.78
C ALA A 497 20.38 14.20 7.70
N GLY A 498 19.45 15.12 7.47
CA GLY A 498 19.58 16.22 6.49
C GLY A 498 19.17 15.86 5.07
N GLY A 499 18.50 14.74 4.89
CA GLY A 499 18.00 14.30 3.57
C GLY A 499 16.77 15.06 3.09
N ILE A 500 16.53 15.03 1.79
CA ILE A 500 15.35 15.55 1.09
C ILE A 500 14.47 14.35 0.69
N TYR A 501 13.21 14.33 1.13
CA TYR A 501 12.25 13.29 0.76
C TYR A 501 11.28 13.81 -0.30
N CYS A 502 11.15 13.07 -1.41
CA CYS A 502 10.35 13.46 -2.56
C CYS A 502 9.35 12.37 -2.94
N VAL A 503 8.12 12.80 -3.29
CA VAL A 503 7.03 11.92 -3.75
C VAL A 503 6.38 12.53 -4.98
N PRO A 504 6.77 12.12 -6.20
CA PRO A 504 6.06 12.49 -7.42
C PRO A 504 4.74 11.73 -7.53
N ASN A 505 3.70 12.42 -8.00
CA ASN A 505 2.37 11.89 -8.22
C ASN A 505 2.26 11.39 -9.67
N LEU A 506 2.69 10.15 -9.87
CA LEU A 506 2.89 9.56 -11.19
C LEU A 506 1.59 9.14 -11.84
N ARG A 507 1.49 9.23 -13.18
CA ARG A 507 0.40 8.59 -13.94
C ARG A 507 0.30 7.11 -13.57
N GLY A 508 -0.90 6.53 -13.75
CA GLY A 508 -1.22 5.20 -13.22
C GLY A 508 -1.75 5.23 -11.78
N GLY A 509 -1.43 6.29 -11.00
CA GLY A 509 -2.10 6.59 -9.74
C GLY A 509 -3.47 7.23 -9.94
N GLY A 510 -4.17 7.52 -8.83
CA GLY A 510 -5.52 8.08 -8.82
C GLY A 510 -5.61 9.57 -8.53
N GLU A 511 -4.48 10.26 -8.38
CA GLU A 511 -4.41 11.62 -7.83
C GLU A 511 -5.27 12.64 -8.55
N TYR A 512 -5.47 12.44 -9.87
CA TYR A 512 -6.27 13.30 -10.73
C TYR A 512 -7.42 12.55 -11.42
N GLY A 513 -7.81 11.39 -10.88
CA GLY A 513 -8.94 10.57 -11.35
C GLY A 513 -8.58 9.55 -12.41
N GLU A 514 -9.61 8.95 -13.04
CA GLU A 514 -9.47 7.79 -13.92
C GLU A 514 -8.62 8.05 -15.16
N ASP A 515 -8.71 9.23 -15.74
CA ASP A 515 -7.86 9.59 -16.90
C ASP A 515 -6.36 9.56 -16.54
N TRP A 516 -6.02 9.95 -15.31
CA TRP A 516 -4.66 9.89 -14.78
C TRP A 516 -4.19 8.46 -14.62
N HIS A 517 -5.05 7.60 -14.09
CA HIS A 517 -4.82 6.17 -13.94
C HIS A 517 -4.61 5.50 -15.31
N MET A 518 -5.55 5.63 -16.23
CA MET A 518 -5.52 4.99 -17.54
C MET A 518 -4.35 5.41 -18.43
N ASN A 519 -3.78 6.61 -18.20
CA ASN A 519 -2.57 7.06 -18.88
C ASN A 519 -1.27 6.46 -18.35
N GLY A 520 -1.34 5.58 -17.34
CA GLY A 520 -0.23 4.80 -16.80
C GLY A 520 -0.44 3.28 -16.86
N THR A 521 -1.41 2.79 -17.65
CA THR A 521 -1.74 1.35 -17.75
C THR A 521 -1.30 0.74 -19.06
N LYS A 522 -1.13 -0.58 -19.10
CA LYS A 522 -0.83 -1.42 -20.28
C LYS A 522 0.30 -0.82 -21.13
N CYS A 523 0.06 -0.61 -22.42
CA CYS A 523 1.07 -0.02 -23.32
C CYS A 523 1.44 1.42 -23.02
N LYS A 524 0.66 2.12 -22.18
CA LYS A 524 1.01 3.47 -21.66
C LYS A 524 1.85 3.43 -20.38
N LYS A 525 2.20 2.25 -19.86
CA LYS A 525 3.00 2.10 -18.62
C LYS A 525 4.35 2.82 -18.68
N GLN A 526 4.93 2.99 -19.86
CA GLN A 526 6.15 3.78 -20.03
C GLN A 526 6.02 5.23 -19.55
N ASN A 527 4.83 5.82 -19.58
CA ASN A 527 4.58 7.17 -19.07
C ASN A 527 4.91 7.29 -17.58
N VAL A 528 4.65 6.23 -16.81
CA VAL A 528 4.95 6.18 -15.37
C VAL A 528 6.45 6.25 -15.12
N PHE A 529 7.22 5.51 -15.91
CA PHE A 529 8.68 5.48 -15.81
C PHE A 529 9.29 6.81 -16.28
N ASP A 530 8.76 7.39 -17.36
CA ASP A 530 9.18 8.70 -17.88
C ASP A 530 8.86 9.82 -16.88
N ASP A 531 7.69 9.78 -16.22
CA ASP A 531 7.31 10.73 -15.16
C ASP A 531 8.33 10.68 -14.00
N PHE A 532 8.70 9.45 -13.55
CA PHE A 532 9.63 9.27 -12.44
C PHE A 532 11.07 9.67 -12.81
N ILE A 533 11.54 9.29 -14.00
CA ILE A 533 12.86 9.68 -14.50
C ILE A 533 12.95 11.22 -14.56
N THR A 534 11.91 11.87 -15.10
CA THR A 534 11.89 13.34 -15.21
C THR A 534 11.80 14.01 -13.84
N ALA A 535 11.13 13.40 -12.84
CA ALA A 535 11.15 13.89 -11.45
C ALA A 535 12.58 13.91 -10.89
N CYS A 536 13.35 12.83 -11.09
CA CYS A 536 14.74 12.75 -10.67
C CYS A 536 15.61 13.79 -11.38
N ASP A 537 15.46 13.93 -12.70
CA ASP A 537 16.19 14.93 -13.49
C ASP A 537 15.81 16.36 -13.06
N TYR A 538 14.53 16.63 -12.75
CA TYR A 538 14.07 17.92 -12.21
C TYR A 538 14.78 18.29 -10.90
N LEU A 539 14.90 17.33 -9.98
CA LEU A 539 15.58 17.54 -8.68
C LEU A 539 17.07 17.88 -8.86
N VAL A 540 17.73 17.22 -9.82
CA VAL A 540 19.13 17.49 -10.16
C VAL A 540 19.29 18.86 -10.83
N GLN A 541 18.46 19.16 -11.82
CA GLN A 541 18.51 20.44 -12.55
C GLN A 541 18.26 21.66 -11.64
N ASN A 542 17.35 21.49 -10.65
CA ASN A 542 17.03 22.55 -9.67
C ASN A 542 17.95 22.52 -8.44
N LYS A 543 19.06 21.78 -8.49
CA LYS A 543 20.10 21.73 -7.45
C LYS A 543 19.63 21.25 -6.08
N TYR A 544 18.50 20.50 -6.03
CA TYR A 544 18.12 19.81 -4.81
C TYR A 544 19.15 18.72 -4.47
N THR A 545 19.65 18.02 -5.49
CA THR A 545 20.56 16.88 -5.35
C THR A 545 21.42 16.70 -6.62
N SER A 546 22.20 15.60 -6.68
CA SER A 546 22.85 15.06 -7.88
C SER A 546 22.57 13.57 -7.99
N HIS A 547 22.81 12.95 -9.16
CA HIS A 547 22.66 11.50 -9.35
C HIS A 547 23.49 10.69 -8.34
N GLU A 548 24.68 11.19 -7.96
CA GLU A 548 25.55 10.58 -6.94
C GLU A 548 25.01 10.72 -5.49
N LYS A 549 24.01 11.56 -5.26
CA LYS A 549 23.38 11.79 -3.96
C LYS A 549 21.89 11.37 -3.94
N LEU A 550 21.44 10.71 -5.01
CA LEU A 550 20.06 10.29 -5.19
C LEU A 550 19.88 8.81 -4.87
N ALA A 551 18.89 8.50 -4.08
CA ALA A 551 18.36 7.15 -3.86
C ALA A 551 16.92 7.07 -4.35
N ILE A 552 16.54 5.96 -5.00
CA ILE A 552 15.20 5.70 -5.52
C ILE A 552 14.61 4.45 -4.86
N HIS A 553 13.34 4.53 -4.51
CA HIS A 553 12.63 3.46 -3.83
C HIS A 553 11.19 3.33 -4.31
N GLY A 554 10.70 2.11 -4.38
CA GLY A 554 9.30 1.79 -4.61
C GLY A 554 8.98 0.38 -4.13
N ARG A 555 7.71 0.16 -3.81
CA ARG A 555 7.21 -1.10 -3.24
C ARG A 555 6.10 -1.67 -4.12
N SER A 556 6.02 -3.01 -4.29
CA SER A 556 4.99 -3.69 -5.08
C SER A 556 5.04 -3.20 -6.55
N ASN A 557 3.98 -2.65 -7.11
CA ASN A 557 4.04 -1.92 -8.40
C ASN A 557 5.14 -0.84 -8.43
N GLY A 558 5.42 -0.16 -7.28
CA GLY A 558 6.57 0.73 -7.15
C GLY A 558 7.91 -0.02 -7.25
N GLY A 559 7.99 -1.28 -6.84
CA GLY A 559 9.16 -2.14 -7.05
C GLY A 559 9.40 -2.43 -8.53
N LEU A 560 8.33 -2.66 -9.31
CA LEU A 560 8.39 -2.70 -10.78
C LEU A 560 8.93 -1.37 -11.32
N LEU A 561 8.39 -0.23 -10.87
CA LEU A 561 8.85 1.10 -11.26
C LEU A 561 10.36 1.23 -11.11
N ILE A 562 10.89 0.90 -9.93
CA ILE A 562 12.33 1.04 -9.66
C ILE A 562 13.16 0.07 -10.53
N GLY A 563 12.71 -1.19 -10.67
CA GLY A 563 13.35 -2.16 -11.55
C GLY A 563 13.41 -1.70 -13.00
N ALA A 564 12.29 -1.16 -13.54
CA ALA A 564 12.22 -0.64 -14.89
C ALA A 564 13.08 0.63 -15.09
N VAL A 565 13.04 1.55 -14.13
CA VAL A 565 13.81 2.79 -14.20
C VAL A 565 15.32 2.51 -14.16
N MET A 566 15.79 1.68 -13.22
CA MET A 566 17.23 1.38 -13.11
C MET A 566 17.78 0.57 -14.28
N THR A 567 16.94 -0.22 -14.97
CA THR A 567 17.36 -0.96 -16.19
C THR A 567 17.36 -0.08 -17.44
N GLN A 568 16.51 0.96 -17.50
CA GLN A 568 16.47 1.95 -18.59
C GLN A 568 17.53 3.06 -18.40
N ARG A 569 17.74 3.50 -17.16
CA ARG A 569 18.64 4.59 -16.77
C ARG A 569 19.54 4.15 -15.60
N PRO A 570 20.54 3.30 -15.85
CA PRO A 570 21.46 2.83 -14.79
C PRO A 570 22.22 3.96 -14.09
N ASP A 571 22.30 5.12 -14.71
CA ASP A 571 22.94 6.34 -14.23
C ASP A 571 22.04 7.25 -13.38
N ILE A 572 20.73 6.91 -13.25
CA ILE A 572 19.73 7.82 -12.68
C ILE A 572 19.95 8.14 -11.20
N ALA A 573 20.50 7.19 -10.45
CA ALA A 573 20.67 7.29 -9.01
C ALA A 573 21.91 6.51 -8.53
N LYS A 574 22.40 6.85 -7.34
CA LYS A 574 23.47 6.12 -6.66
C LYS A 574 22.95 4.83 -6.00
N VAL A 575 21.70 4.86 -5.52
CA VAL A 575 21.09 3.76 -4.77
C VAL A 575 19.71 3.43 -5.34
N ALA A 576 19.39 2.15 -5.52
CA ALA A 576 18.07 1.66 -5.92
C ALA A 576 17.56 0.59 -4.94
N ILE A 577 16.29 0.72 -4.51
CA ILE A 577 15.66 -0.19 -3.55
C ILE A 577 14.32 -0.67 -4.11
N PRO A 578 14.29 -1.65 -5.01
CA PRO A 578 13.05 -2.31 -5.41
C PRO A 578 12.58 -3.26 -4.29
N THR A 579 11.39 -3.02 -3.76
CA THR A 579 10.82 -3.79 -2.64
C THR A 579 9.59 -4.56 -3.10
N VAL A 580 9.53 -5.88 -2.86
CA VAL A 580 8.45 -6.81 -3.23
C VAL A 580 7.90 -6.52 -4.64
N GLY A 581 8.78 -6.34 -5.61
CA GLY A 581 8.46 -5.82 -6.95
C GLY A 581 7.94 -6.89 -7.90
N VAL A 582 7.00 -6.52 -8.79
CA VAL A 582 6.58 -7.34 -9.93
C VAL A 582 7.64 -7.19 -11.03
N LEU A 583 8.72 -7.99 -10.98
CA LEU A 583 9.93 -7.77 -11.78
C LEU A 583 10.01 -8.64 -13.04
N ASP A 584 9.18 -9.68 -13.12
CA ASP A 584 8.97 -10.51 -14.32
C ASP A 584 7.57 -10.22 -14.89
N MET A 585 7.51 -9.35 -15.88
CA MET A 585 6.25 -8.91 -16.48
C MET A 585 5.65 -9.89 -17.46
N LEU A 586 6.36 -10.96 -17.81
CA LEU A 586 5.84 -11.94 -18.75
C LEU A 586 5.08 -13.09 -18.06
N ARG A 587 5.31 -13.27 -16.75
CA ARG A 587 4.77 -14.41 -16.01
C ARG A 587 3.92 -14.07 -14.79
N PHE A 588 3.82 -12.80 -14.39
CA PHE A 588 3.12 -12.38 -13.16
C PHE A 588 1.68 -12.93 -13.08
N HIS A 589 0.97 -13.00 -14.22
CA HIS A 589 -0.42 -13.43 -14.31
C HIS A 589 -0.63 -14.94 -14.07
N LEU A 590 0.46 -15.71 -14.00
CA LEU A 590 0.44 -17.15 -13.74
C LEU A 590 0.46 -17.48 -12.24
N PHE A 591 0.70 -16.51 -11.37
CA PHE A 591 0.84 -16.72 -9.93
C PHE A 591 -0.36 -16.14 -9.17
N THR A 592 -0.86 -16.89 -8.19
CA THR A 592 -1.84 -16.48 -7.18
C THR A 592 -2.96 -15.57 -7.71
N ILE A 593 -2.95 -14.28 -7.38
CA ILE A 593 -3.94 -13.28 -7.82
C ILE A 593 -3.45 -12.43 -9.00
N GLY A 594 -2.27 -12.71 -9.54
CA GLY A 594 -1.64 -11.91 -10.59
C GLY A 594 -2.51 -11.69 -11.84
N ARG A 595 -3.42 -12.61 -12.15
CA ARG A 595 -4.37 -12.45 -13.25
C ARG A 595 -5.23 -11.19 -13.12
N ALA A 596 -5.60 -10.81 -11.91
CA ALA A 596 -6.39 -9.60 -11.65
C ALA A 596 -5.66 -8.29 -12.03
N TRP A 597 -4.31 -8.31 -12.17
CA TRP A 597 -3.52 -7.12 -12.50
C TRP A 597 -3.41 -6.84 -14.00
N THR A 598 -4.00 -7.69 -14.83
CA THR A 598 -3.93 -7.55 -16.31
C THR A 598 -4.65 -6.30 -16.81
N VAL A 599 -5.55 -5.71 -16.05
CA VAL A 599 -6.18 -4.42 -16.36
C VAL A 599 -5.16 -3.28 -16.32
N ASP A 600 -4.21 -3.34 -15.38
CA ASP A 600 -3.15 -2.33 -15.24
C ASP A 600 -1.94 -2.60 -16.13
N TYR A 601 -1.55 -3.88 -16.28
CA TYR A 601 -0.30 -4.24 -16.96
C TYR A 601 -0.47 -4.76 -18.38
N GLY A 602 -1.64 -5.34 -18.70
CA GLY A 602 -1.81 -6.19 -19.88
C GLY A 602 -1.39 -7.63 -19.57
N CYS A 603 -1.39 -8.50 -20.58
CA CYS A 603 -1.06 -9.92 -20.45
C CYS A 603 -0.14 -10.38 -21.58
N SER A 604 0.90 -11.16 -21.27
CA SER A 604 1.82 -11.72 -22.27
C SER A 604 1.17 -12.75 -23.20
N GLU A 605 -0.04 -13.22 -22.88
CA GLU A 605 -0.85 -14.07 -23.77
C GLU A 605 -1.41 -13.31 -24.98
N ASN A 606 -1.52 -11.97 -24.89
CA ASN A 606 -1.88 -11.09 -26.00
C ASN A 606 -0.60 -10.57 -26.67
N LYS A 607 -0.51 -10.66 -27.99
CA LYS A 607 0.70 -10.31 -28.75
C LYS A 607 1.08 -8.84 -28.61
N GLU A 608 0.11 -7.93 -28.70
CA GLU A 608 0.37 -6.48 -28.60
C GLU A 608 0.81 -6.11 -27.17
N GLU A 609 0.11 -6.65 -26.16
CA GLU A 609 0.45 -6.41 -24.75
C GLU A 609 1.79 -7.07 -24.38
N PHE A 610 2.12 -8.25 -24.94
CA PHE A 610 3.45 -8.87 -24.81
C PHE A 610 4.55 -7.92 -25.29
N ASP A 611 4.40 -7.35 -26.49
CA ASP A 611 5.39 -6.44 -27.05
C ASP A 611 5.61 -5.19 -26.15
N CYS A 612 4.55 -4.72 -25.49
CA CYS A 612 4.65 -3.62 -24.52
C CYS A 612 5.36 -4.08 -23.23
N LEU A 613 4.93 -5.20 -22.64
CA LEU A 613 5.48 -5.77 -21.41
C LEU A 613 6.98 -6.09 -21.55
N TYR A 614 7.37 -6.74 -22.64
CA TYR A 614 8.75 -7.16 -22.88
C TYR A 614 9.72 -5.97 -22.97
N LYS A 615 9.27 -4.83 -23.51
CA LYS A 615 10.07 -3.62 -23.63
C LYS A 615 10.50 -3.04 -22.29
N TYR A 616 9.69 -3.18 -21.24
CA TYR A 616 10.00 -2.60 -19.93
C TYR A 616 10.18 -3.61 -18.80
N SER A 617 9.91 -4.91 -19.03
CA SER A 617 10.06 -5.94 -18.00
C SER A 617 11.45 -5.89 -17.36
N PRO A 618 11.59 -5.59 -16.05
CA PRO A 618 12.89 -5.40 -15.44
C PRO A 618 13.82 -6.60 -15.62
N LEU A 619 13.32 -7.82 -15.37
CA LEU A 619 14.09 -9.05 -15.48
C LEU A 619 14.70 -9.24 -16.88
N HIS A 620 13.92 -8.94 -17.92
CA HIS A 620 14.31 -9.19 -19.32
C HIS A 620 15.14 -8.06 -19.94
N ASN A 621 15.27 -6.93 -19.25
CA ASN A 621 16.03 -5.75 -19.72
C ASN A 621 17.29 -5.47 -18.92
N VAL A 622 17.75 -6.43 -18.10
CA VAL A 622 19.04 -6.34 -17.42
C VAL A 622 20.17 -6.49 -18.46
N LYS A 623 21.05 -5.49 -18.53
CA LYS A 623 22.21 -5.43 -19.46
C LYS A 623 23.51 -5.56 -18.68
N LYS A 624 24.63 -5.80 -19.39
CA LYS A 624 25.97 -5.77 -18.82
C LYS A 624 26.46 -4.32 -18.68
N VAL A 625 26.05 -3.64 -17.59
CA VAL A 625 26.40 -2.26 -17.29
C VAL A 625 26.68 -2.11 -15.79
N ASN A 626 27.13 -0.93 -15.37
CA ASN A 626 27.26 -0.57 -13.98
C ASN A 626 25.89 -0.10 -13.45
N TYR A 627 25.29 -0.84 -12.51
CA TYR A 627 24.02 -0.48 -11.88
C TYR A 627 24.21 0.33 -10.60
N PRO A 628 23.19 1.08 -10.13
CA PRO A 628 23.17 1.67 -8.79
C PRO A 628 23.43 0.60 -7.72
N ALA A 629 23.99 1.00 -6.59
CA ALA A 629 24.03 0.12 -5.42
C ALA A 629 22.60 -0.34 -5.09
N THR A 630 22.33 -1.63 -5.19
CA THR A 630 20.96 -2.17 -5.18
C THR A 630 20.73 -3.06 -3.96
N LEU A 631 19.64 -2.80 -3.22
CA LEU A 631 19.14 -3.67 -2.16
C LEU A 631 17.70 -4.05 -2.47
N ILE A 632 17.48 -5.27 -2.92
CA ILE A 632 16.17 -5.85 -3.16
C ILE A 632 15.61 -6.34 -1.81
N LEU A 633 14.39 -5.93 -1.46
CA LEU A 633 13.70 -6.38 -0.24
C LEU A 633 12.50 -7.24 -0.62
N THR A 634 12.34 -8.42 0.00
CA THR A 634 11.18 -9.30 -0.22
C THR A 634 10.92 -10.18 1.02
N GLY A 635 9.77 -10.86 1.05
CA GLY A 635 9.41 -11.85 2.07
C GLY A 635 9.27 -13.23 1.44
N ASP A 636 9.56 -14.28 2.19
CA ASP A 636 9.50 -15.67 1.72
C ASP A 636 8.06 -16.26 1.67
N HIS A 637 7.10 -15.60 2.33
CA HIS A 637 5.68 -15.97 2.36
C HIS A 637 4.78 -14.95 1.63
N ASP A 638 5.36 -14.19 0.68
CA ASP A 638 4.59 -13.22 -0.12
C ASP A 638 3.75 -13.96 -1.16
N ASP A 639 2.47 -14.19 -0.85
CA ASP A 639 1.49 -14.83 -1.74
C ASP A 639 0.69 -13.82 -2.58
N ARG A 640 1.04 -12.52 -2.51
CA ARG A 640 0.54 -11.48 -3.39
C ARG A 640 1.47 -11.27 -4.58
N VAL A 641 2.71 -10.87 -4.33
CA VAL A 641 3.78 -10.78 -5.33
C VAL A 641 4.84 -11.83 -4.98
N VAL A 642 4.71 -13.01 -5.58
CA VAL A 642 5.56 -14.16 -5.24
C VAL A 642 7.05 -13.80 -5.24
N PRO A 643 7.84 -14.29 -4.27
CA PRO A 643 9.25 -13.89 -4.09
C PRO A 643 10.13 -14.24 -5.31
N ALA A 644 9.69 -15.16 -6.16
CA ALA A 644 10.34 -15.53 -7.41
C ALA A 644 10.71 -14.32 -8.30
N HIS A 645 9.86 -13.29 -8.35
CA HIS A 645 10.17 -12.05 -9.06
C HIS A 645 11.47 -11.42 -8.58
N SER A 646 11.62 -11.30 -7.28
CA SER A 646 12.80 -10.73 -6.62
C SER A 646 14.01 -11.66 -6.73
N PHE A 647 13.83 -12.96 -6.60
CA PHE A 647 14.90 -13.96 -6.68
C PHE A 647 15.54 -13.99 -8.07
N LYS A 648 14.72 -14.13 -9.12
CA LYS A 648 15.20 -14.14 -10.50
C LYS A 648 15.90 -12.83 -10.88
N PHE A 649 15.35 -11.70 -10.48
CA PHE A 649 15.94 -10.39 -10.75
C PHE A 649 17.29 -10.21 -10.04
N ALA A 650 17.40 -10.61 -8.76
CA ALA A 650 18.66 -10.56 -8.02
C ALA A 650 19.76 -11.40 -8.68
N ALA A 651 19.45 -12.66 -9.03
CA ALA A 651 20.40 -13.54 -9.72
C ALA A 651 20.85 -12.95 -11.07
N THR A 652 19.92 -12.35 -11.83
CA THR A 652 20.21 -11.73 -13.12
C THR A 652 21.05 -10.46 -12.97
N LEU A 653 20.78 -9.60 -11.99
CA LEU A 653 21.58 -8.41 -11.70
C LEU A 653 23.01 -8.78 -11.28
N GLN A 654 23.15 -9.74 -10.35
CA GLN A 654 24.48 -10.20 -9.87
C GLN A 654 25.36 -10.71 -11.00
N LYS A 655 24.77 -11.42 -11.98
CA LYS A 655 25.48 -11.94 -13.14
C LYS A 655 25.90 -10.86 -14.13
N ASN A 656 25.11 -9.79 -14.27
CA ASN A 656 25.28 -8.81 -15.36
C ASN A 656 25.86 -7.46 -14.88
N ASN A 657 25.93 -7.19 -13.58
CA ASN A 657 26.56 -5.97 -13.08
C ASN A 657 28.08 -6.04 -13.30
N ILE A 658 28.62 -5.09 -14.07
CA ILE A 658 30.07 -5.00 -14.34
C ILE A 658 30.79 -4.03 -13.40
N GLY A 659 30.06 -3.28 -12.58
CA GLY A 659 30.59 -2.34 -11.62
C GLY A 659 30.91 -2.98 -10.27
N SER A 660 31.44 -2.16 -9.34
CA SER A 660 31.72 -2.57 -7.96
C SER A 660 30.57 -2.34 -6.99
N ASN A 661 29.47 -1.71 -7.43
CA ASN A 661 28.31 -1.46 -6.57
C ASN A 661 27.67 -2.77 -6.10
N PRO A 662 27.24 -2.88 -4.83
CA PRO A 662 26.62 -4.08 -4.30
C PRO A 662 25.24 -4.35 -4.92
N MET A 663 25.00 -5.62 -5.32
CA MET A 663 23.70 -6.14 -5.79
C MET A 663 23.20 -7.14 -4.76
N LEU A 664 22.48 -6.65 -3.77
CA LEU A 664 22.06 -7.44 -2.60
C LEU A 664 20.56 -7.75 -2.64
N ILE A 665 20.20 -8.86 -2.03
CA ILE A 665 18.82 -9.20 -1.72
C ILE A 665 18.70 -9.54 -0.23
N ARG A 666 17.69 -8.98 0.43
CA ARG A 666 17.29 -9.31 1.80
C ARG A 666 15.93 -9.97 1.76
N VAL A 667 15.91 -11.24 2.08
CA VAL A 667 14.67 -12.03 2.17
C VAL A 667 14.27 -12.13 3.64
N ASP A 668 13.13 -11.57 4.01
CA ASP A 668 12.59 -11.65 5.36
C ASP A 668 11.86 -12.99 5.54
N VAL A 669 12.27 -13.74 6.55
CA VAL A 669 11.73 -15.08 6.82
C VAL A 669 10.43 -14.94 7.62
N ASN A 670 9.42 -15.77 7.30
CA ASN A 670 8.07 -15.68 7.84
C ASN A 670 7.47 -14.28 7.66
N ALA A 671 7.55 -13.76 6.44
CA ALA A 671 7.02 -12.45 6.09
C ALA A 671 6.33 -12.48 4.72
N GLY A 672 5.13 -11.93 4.65
CA GLY A 672 4.35 -11.77 3.43
C GLY A 672 4.58 -10.41 2.76
N HIS A 673 3.57 -9.90 2.04
CA HIS A 673 3.64 -8.64 1.28
C HIS A 673 3.82 -7.38 2.15
N GLY A 674 3.76 -7.54 3.49
CA GLY A 674 4.03 -6.49 4.48
C GLY A 674 2.84 -6.06 5.31
N ALA A 675 1.62 -6.49 5.00
CA ALA A 675 0.47 -6.32 5.89
C ALA A 675 0.73 -7.10 7.20
N GLY A 676 0.37 -6.51 8.34
CA GLY A 676 0.51 -7.15 9.63
C GLY A 676 1.95 -7.43 10.12
N LYS A 677 2.96 -6.86 9.44
CA LYS A 677 4.36 -7.05 9.85
C LYS A 677 4.62 -6.47 11.25
N PRO A 678 5.16 -7.25 12.20
CA PRO A 678 5.46 -6.78 13.56
C PRO A 678 6.34 -5.53 13.58
N THR A 679 6.14 -4.65 14.57
CA THR A 679 6.89 -3.39 14.70
C THR A 679 8.41 -3.62 14.79
N ASP A 680 8.86 -4.62 15.54
CA ASP A 680 10.27 -4.98 15.67
C ASP A 680 10.91 -5.43 14.35
N LYS A 681 10.19 -6.23 13.55
CA LYS A 681 10.61 -6.62 12.19
C LYS A 681 10.66 -5.42 11.25
N GLN A 682 9.68 -4.50 11.33
CA GLN A 682 9.68 -3.26 10.55
C GLN A 682 10.91 -2.40 10.88
N ILE A 683 11.19 -2.18 12.18
CA ILE A 683 12.35 -1.41 12.64
C ILE A 683 13.66 -2.06 12.14
N ALA A 684 13.77 -3.39 12.19
CA ALA A 684 14.95 -4.10 11.71
C ALA A 684 15.14 -3.95 10.19
N GLU A 685 14.08 -4.11 9.39
CA GLU A 685 14.13 -3.93 7.94
C GLU A 685 14.53 -2.51 7.57
N PHE A 686 13.91 -1.50 8.20
CA PHE A 686 14.23 -0.11 7.91
C PHE A 686 15.63 0.29 8.42
N ALA A 687 16.12 -0.30 9.51
CA ALA A 687 17.50 -0.10 9.94
C ALA A 687 18.49 -0.62 8.90
N ASP A 688 18.23 -1.81 8.33
CA ASP A 688 19.04 -2.38 7.24
C ASP A 688 18.99 -1.49 5.98
N MET A 689 17.79 -1.12 5.57
CA MET A 689 17.57 -0.27 4.39
C MET A 689 18.26 1.11 4.53
N TRP A 690 18.02 1.81 5.64
CA TRP A 690 18.60 3.16 5.82
C TRP A 690 20.11 3.12 6.01
N SER A 691 20.64 2.10 6.69
CA SER A 691 22.10 1.92 6.79
C SER A 691 22.73 1.71 5.43
N PHE A 692 22.09 0.92 4.56
CA PHE A 692 22.53 0.73 3.19
C PHE A 692 22.48 2.04 2.37
N VAL A 693 21.38 2.80 2.49
CA VAL A 693 21.22 4.10 1.82
C VAL A 693 22.30 5.09 2.27
N PHE A 694 22.44 5.29 3.58
CA PHE A 694 23.41 6.22 4.13
C PHE A 694 24.84 5.90 3.71
N PHE A 695 25.20 4.61 3.78
CA PHE A 695 26.52 4.13 3.40
C PHE A 695 26.84 4.45 1.93
N ASN A 696 25.95 4.08 1.02
CA ASN A 696 26.19 4.24 -0.41
C ASN A 696 26.05 5.70 -0.90
N LEU A 697 25.29 6.57 -0.20
CA LEU A 697 25.25 8.01 -0.46
C LEU A 697 26.43 8.77 0.18
N GLY A 698 27.29 8.09 0.95
CA GLY A 698 28.39 8.70 1.68
C GLY A 698 27.92 9.67 2.77
N MET A 699 26.81 9.34 3.44
CA MET A 699 26.31 10.09 4.59
C MET A 699 26.99 9.59 5.87
N ASN A 700 27.34 10.52 6.72
CA ASN A 700 27.77 10.21 8.09
C ASN A 700 26.56 10.19 9.01
N TYR A 701 26.45 9.17 9.88
CA TYR A 701 25.31 9.03 10.79
C TYR A 701 25.76 8.87 12.25
#